data_4287873287bc2fb64aed5abf016a39a3
#
_entry.id   4287873287bc2fb64aed5abf016a39a3
#
_cell.length_a   1.000
_cell.length_b   1.000
_cell.length_c   1.000
_cell.angle_alpha   90.00
_cell.angle_beta   90.00
_cell.angle_gamma   90.00
#
_symmetry.space_group_name_H-M   'P 1'
#
loop_
_entity.id
_entity.type
_entity.pdbx_description
1 polymer ?
#
loop_
_entity_poly.entity_id
_entity_poly.type
_entity_poly.pdbx_seq_one_letter_code
_entity_poly.pdbx_strand_id
1 'polypeptide(L)'
;MSTTAPAPWSTDTVVPERVRTAVDAVLNDTALSESEREVLTTRVEHWYPDVADGLATLYGERGDDVVLETAVHLLTEAATAWVARDPQLRRLDLARTLDPTWVQDPSRIGYAAYTERFAGDLRGVEERIPYLRELGVSYLHLMPLLTPRPGDSDGGYAVADYRSVRPDLGDMDDLAHLTGALRAQGMSLVIDLVLNHVAREHEWARRARAGEQRYRDYFYIYPDRTEPDEYERTLPEIFPDFAPGNFTWDEDAQGWVWTTFNSFQWDVNWRNPHVMEEYVSIVLDLANRGVEVLRLDAIAFTVKRKGTDCQGQPEVHAITQVLRAITRIACPAVDLKAEAIVAPTELLQYLGQGRYTGKVSDLAYHNSLMVQVWSMLASRNVRLAARALSCLPVEPATATWITYIRCHDDIGWAIDDSDAEAVGLNGYWHRQFLADWYRGVYPMSDARGLVFQYNPVTQDRRITGTAASLIGIEAAVEAVEGIGDDTPRWREEELRTWLAQRLDALRLAHAIIYGWGGVPVLWSGDEVAQVNDPNWDTEPGHEADSRWAGRPVLSEALVAQRHDPTTVTGRVFSDLVTLGRVRASLPQLRADVRTVVAPVDDDGVLVTFRDHPRGSFVGVYNVTPDWRSVPASRLAGYGVLGAVDVLTDTVPEWSTTLEGAGDGLVPVPPYAAWWLVRATD
;
A
#
# COMPACT_ATOMS: atom_id res chain seq x y z
N MET A 1 24.84 -33.20 1.02
CA MET A 1 24.71 -32.47 -0.25
C MET A 1 25.31 -31.11 0.00
N SER A 2 26.36 -30.75 -0.70
CA SER A 2 27.11 -29.49 -0.50
C SER A 2 26.32 -28.35 -1.07
N THR A 3 25.74 -27.49 -0.23
CA THR A 3 25.16 -26.21 -0.64
C THR A 3 26.31 -25.24 -0.87
N THR A 4 26.79 -25.17 -2.09
CA THR A 4 27.66 -24.06 -2.51
C THR A 4 26.88 -22.79 -2.39
N ALA A 5 27.27 -21.88 -1.48
CA ALA A 5 26.78 -20.51 -1.44
C ALA A 5 26.97 -19.89 -2.83
N PRO A 6 26.00 -19.10 -3.33
CA PRO A 6 26.16 -18.43 -4.60
C PRO A 6 27.40 -17.54 -4.53
N ALA A 7 28.19 -17.59 -5.60
CA ALA A 7 29.40 -16.80 -5.72
C ALA A 7 29.09 -15.31 -5.51
N PRO A 8 29.97 -14.56 -4.84
CA PRO A 8 29.81 -13.11 -4.75
C PRO A 8 29.81 -12.51 -6.16
N TRP A 9 28.89 -11.60 -6.39
CA TRP A 9 28.63 -10.91 -7.65
C TRP A 9 29.95 -10.46 -8.30
N SER A 10 30.11 -10.82 -9.58
CA SER A 10 31.14 -10.25 -10.42
C SER A 10 30.84 -8.76 -10.61
N THR A 11 31.63 -7.90 -10.02
CA THR A 11 31.63 -6.45 -10.25
C THR A 11 32.17 -6.07 -11.65
N ASP A 12 32.42 -7.06 -12.53
CA ASP A 12 33.12 -6.91 -13.80
C ASP A 12 32.18 -6.82 -15.02
N THR A 13 30.89 -6.53 -14.84
CA THR A 13 30.01 -6.29 -15.97
C THR A 13 30.32 -4.91 -16.56
N VAL A 14 31.19 -4.90 -17.54
CA VAL A 14 31.54 -3.67 -18.28
C VAL A 14 30.37 -3.24 -19.15
N VAL A 15 29.99 -1.97 -19.10
CA VAL A 15 28.96 -1.40 -20.00
C VAL A 15 29.40 -1.64 -21.47
N PRO A 16 28.60 -2.27 -22.31
CA PRO A 16 28.94 -2.50 -23.71
C PRO A 16 29.20 -1.21 -24.49
N GLU A 17 30.11 -1.25 -25.45
CA GLU A 17 30.44 -0.09 -26.27
C GLU A 17 29.22 0.49 -27.00
N ARG A 18 28.31 -0.37 -27.50
CA ARG A 18 27.06 0.06 -28.15
C ARG A 18 26.18 0.89 -27.21
N VAL A 19 26.08 0.51 -25.92
CA VAL A 19 25.34 1.26 -24.90
C VAL A 19 26.02 2.60 -24.63
N ARG A 20 27.34 2.59 -24.40
CA ARG A 20 28.11 3.82 -24.17
C ARG A 20 27.96 4.79 -25.33
N THR A 21 28.16 4.32 -26.58
CA THR A 21 28.03 5.14 -27.80
C THR A 21 26.62 5.76 -27.89
N ALA A 22 25.57 5.02 -27.60
CA ALA A 22 24.20 5.52 -27.64
C ALA A 22 23.93 6.59 -26.58
N VAL A 23 24.36 6.36 -25.34
CA VAL A 23 24.25 7.34 -24.23
C VAL A 23 25.08 8.59 -24.54
N ASP A 24 26.33 8.44 -24.98
CA ASP A 24 27.23 9.55 -25.34
C ASP A 24 26.66 10.40 -26.48
N ALA A 25 25.96 9.78 -27.44
CA ALA A 25 25.31 10.51 -28.51
C ALA A 25 24.23 11.47 -27.96
N VAL A 26 23.42 11.03 -27.01
CA VAL A 26 22.43 11.90 -26.34
C VAL A 26 23.11 13.02 -25.57
N LEU A 27 24.16 12.70 -24.79
CA LEU A 27 24.84 13.67 -23.95
C LEU A 27 25.61 14.73 -24.77
N ASN A 28 26.18 14.35 -25.91
CA ASN A 28 26.97 15.25 -26.74
C ASN A 28 26.12 16.25 -27.54
N ASP A 29 24.84 15.95 -27.78
CA ASP A 29 23.90 16.84 -28.45
C ASP A 29 23.25 17.87 -27.48
N THR A 30 23.86 18.11 -26.33
CA THR A 30 23.29 18.94 -25.27
C THR A 30 24.30 19.95 -24.69
N ALA A 31 23.78 21.02 -24.09
CA ALA A 31 24.56 22.04 -23.39
C ALA A 31 24.91 21.69 -21.94
N LEU A 32 24.98 20.40 -21.58
CA LEU A 32 25.34 19.94 -20.24
C LEU A 32 26.79 20.27 -19.88
N SER A 33 27.02 20.60 -18.62
CA SER A 33 28.36 20.71 -18.05
C SER A 33 29.06 19.35 -17.99
N GLU A 34 30.38 19.34 -17.90
CA GLU A 34 31.16 18.11 -17.76
C GLU A 34 30.75 17.31 -16.52
N SER A 35 30.52 17.99 -15.38
CA SER A 35 30.08 17.37 -14.15
C SER A 35 28.68 16.73 -14.27
N GLU A 36 27.75 17.33 -15.00
CA GLU A 36 26.44 16.73 -15.25
C GLU A 36 26.54 15.47 -16.09
N ARG A 37 27.40 15.47 -17.14
CA ARG A 37 27.67 14.28 -17.96
C ARG A 37 28.28 13.16 -17.12
N GLU A 38 29.27 13.48 -16.27
CA GLU A 38 29.92 12.54 -15.37
C GLU A 38 28.94 11.89 -14.38
N VAL A 39 28.00 12.66 -13.84
CA VAL A 39 26.94 12.13 -12.96
C VAL A 39 26.11 11.05 -13.66
N LEU A 40 25.64 11.31 -14.88
CA LEU A 40 24.84 10.30 -15.59
C LEU A 40 25.68 9.08 -15.97
N THR A 41 26.89 9.29 -16.51
CA THR A 41 27.80 8.21 -16.90
C THR A 41 28.09 7.29 -15.69
N THR A 42 28.41 7.88 -14.53
CA THR A 42 28.65 7.12 -13.30
C THR A 42 27.41 6.30 -12.87
N ARG A 43 26.21 6.87 -13.00
CA ARG A 43 24.97 6.15 -12.68
C ARG A 43 24.72 5.01 -13.68
N VAL A 44 24.97 5.22 -14.95
CA VAL A 44 24.88 4.15 -15.97
C VAL A 44 25.87 3.03 -15.64
N GLU A 45 27.13 3.34 -15.36
CA GLU A 45 28.12 2.33 -14.98
C GLU A 45 27.74 1.55 -13.74
N HIS A 46 27.17 2.24 -12.74
CA HIS A 46 26.77 1.62 -11.46
C HIS A 46 25.54 0.69 -11.62
N TRP A 47 24.52 1.12 -12.37
CA TRP A 47 23.23 0.42 -12.42
C TRP A 47 23.06 -0.47 -13.66
N TYR A 48 23.95 -0.38 -14.67
CA TYR A 48 23.91 -1.24 -15.85
C TYR A 48 23.91 -2.75 -15.51
N PRO A 49 24.69 -3.24 -14.52
CA PRO A 49 24.64 -4.64 -14.15
C PRO A 49 23.25 -5.14 -13.77
N ASP A 50 22.45 -4.30 -13.08
CA ASP A 50 21.09 -4.63 -12.69
C ASP A 50 20.13 -4.62 -13.89
N VAL A 51 20.30 -3.68 -14.81
CA VAL A 51 19.55 -3.66 -16.09
C VAL A 51 19.86 -4.93 -16.89
N ALA A 52 21.13 -5.26 -17.07
CA ALA A 52 21.58 -6.41 -17.88
C ALA A 52 21.10 -7.73 -17.27
N ASP A 53 21.22 -7.90 -15.97
CA ASP A 53 20.79 -9.11 -15.23
C ASP A 53 19.26 -9.31 -15.34
N GLY A 54 18.48 -8.23 -15.15
CA GLY A 54 17.03 -8.26 -15.29
C GLY A 54 16.59 -8.60 -16.71
N LEU A 55 17.16 -7.93 -17.73
CA LEU A 55 16.87 -8.20 -19.13
C LEU A 55 17.30 -9.61 -19.57
N ALA A 56 18.45 -10.11 -19.11
CA ALA A 56 18.88 -11.47 -19.37
C ALA A 56 17.91 -12.51 -18.74
N THR A 57 17.38 -12.22 -17.56
CA THR A 57 16.36 -13.07 -16.92
C THR A 57 15.06 -13.10 -17.74
N LEU A 58 14.63 -11.96 -18.29
CA LEU A 58 13.37 -11.83 -19.04
C LEU A 58 13.48 -12.32 -20.48
N TYR A 59 14.59 -12.00 -21.15
CA TYR A 59 14.71 -12.13 -22.60
C TYR A 59 15.91 -12.94 -23.06
N GLY A 60 16.75 -13.49 -22.17
CA GLY A 60 17.94 -14.27 -22.54
C GLY A 60 17.64 -15.46 -23.43
N GLU A 61 16.48 -16.10 -23.29
CA GLU A 61 16.03 -17.18 -24.18
C GLU A 61 15.81 -16.73 -25.63
N ARG A 62 15.63 -15.41 -25.88
CA ARG A 62 15.47 -14.84 -27.21
C ARG A 62 16.80 -14.49 -27.91
N GLY A 63 17.91 -14.56 -27.14
CA GLY A 63 19.28 -14.32 -27.62
C GLY A 63 19.88 -13.03 -27.07
N ASP A 64 21.21 -13.02 -26.98
CA ASP A 64 22.00 -11.91 -26.42
C ASP A 64 21.81 -10.58 -27.16
N ASP A 65 21.56 -10.65 -28.48
CA ASP A 65 21.31 -9.47 -29.29
C ASP A 65 20.01 -8.75 -28.85
N VAL A 66 18.96 -9.50 -28.56
CA VAL A 66 17.68 -8.91 -28.06
C VAL A 66 17.90 -8.21 -26.71
N VAL A 67 18.64 -8.84 -25.80
CA VAL A 67 18.99 -8.26 -24.49
C VAL A 67 19.79 -6.97 -24.69
N LEU A 68 20.81 -6.99 -25.56
CA LEU A 68 21.64 -5.81 -25.81
C LEU A 68 20.88 -4.68 -26.50
N GLU A 69 20.05 -4.98 -27.51
CA GLU A 69 19.25 -3.96 -28.20
C GLU A 69 18.24 -3.31 -27.28
N THR A 70 17.56 -4.10 -26.45
CA THR A 70 16.66 -3.57 -25.41
C THR A 70 17.42 -2.69 -24.42
N ALA A 71 18.59 -3.11 -23.93
CA ALA A 71 19.41 -2.31 -23.03
C ALA A 71 19.83 -0.96 -23.66
N VAL A 72 20.24 -0.98 -24.94
CA VAL A 72 20.59 0.24 -25.71
C VAL A 72 19.38 1.19 -25.74
N HIS A 73 18.19 0.67 -26.07
CA HIS A 73 16.96 1.46 -26.12
C HIS A 73 16.64 2.09 -24.76
N LEU A 74 16.56 1.29 -23.70
CA LEU A 74 16.20 1.74 -22.35
C LEU A 74 17.18 2.79 -21.81
N LEU A 75 18.48 2.62 -22.03
CA LEU A 75 19.49 3.56 -21.53
C LEU A 75 19.56 4.84 -22.36
N THR A 76 19.22 4.78 -23.64
CA THR A 76 19.03 5.98 -24.48
C THR A 76 17.82 6.79 -24.00
N GLU A 77 16.70 6.14 -23.71
CA GLU A 77 15.52 6.77 -23.13
C GLU A 77 15.83 7.38 -21.76
N ALA A 78 16.53 6.65 -20.89
CA ALA A 78 16.95 7.14 -19.57
C ALA A 78 17.84 8.39 -19.67
N ALA A 79 18.79 8.39 -20.61
CA ALA A 79 19.65 9.56 -20.85
C ALA A 79 18.84 10.75 -21.37
N THR A 80 17.94 10.52 -22.32
CA THR A 80 17.04 11.53 -22.89
C THR A 80 16.15 12.15 -21.82
N ALA A 81 15.53 11.31 -21.01
CA ALA A 81 14.68 11.76 -19.90
C ALA A 81 15.46 12.57 -18.85
N TRP A 82 16.69 12.14 -18.51
CA TRP A 82 17.53 12.87 -17.57
C TRP A 82 17.97 14.22 -18.13
N VAL A 83 18.29 14.32 -19.41
CA VAL A 83 18.60 15.60 -20.10
C VAL A 83 17.41 16.55 -20.03
N ALA A 84 16.21 16.07 -20.27
CA ALA A 84 14.98 16.85 -20.23
C ALA A 84 14.49 17.18 -18.79
N ARG A 85 15.08 16.55 -17.75
CA ARG A 85 14.62 16.66 -16.38
C ARG A 85 14.82 18.07 -15.80
N ASP A 86 13.76 18.62 -15.20
CA ASP A 86 13.78 19.95 -14.58
C ASP A 86 14.93 20.10 -13.53
N PRO A 87 15.64 21.25 -13.47
CA PRO A 87 16.71 21.48 -12.50
C PRO A 87 16.29 21.33 -11.03
N GLN A 88 15.04 21.59 -10.67
CA GLN A 88 14.54 21.36 -9.30
C GLN A 88 14.42 19.88 -9.00
N LEU A 89 13.96 19.07 -9.99
CA LEU A 89 13.89 17.62 -9.86
C LEU A 89 15.29 16.99 -9.79
N ARG A 90 16.27 17.49 -10.56
CA ARG A 90 17.67 17.04 -10.43
C ARG A 90 18.26 17.36 -9.04
N ARG A 91 17.87 18.48 -8.42
CA ARG A 91 18.27 18.77 -7.02
C ARG A 91 17.63 17.80 -6.03
N LEU A 92 16.36 17.44 -6.25
CA LEU A 92 15.70 16.42 -5.44
C LEU A 92 16.37 15.05 -5.61
N ASP A 93 16.74 14.69 -6.84
CA ASP A 93 17.49 13.47 -7.14
C ASP A 93 18.79 13.38 -6.35
N LEU A 94 19.53 14.49 -6.31
CA LEU A 94 20.77 14.56 -5.53
C LEU A 94 20.49 14.44 -4.03
N ALA A 95 19.50 15.17 -3.51
CA ALA A 95 19.14 15.14 -2.09
C ALA A 95 18.78 13.72 -1.64
N ARG A 96 17.97 12.98 -2.43
CA ARG A 96 17.59 11.60 -2.11
C ARG A 96 18.67 10.56 -2.37
N THR A 97 19.59 10.83 -3.29
CA THR A 97 20.81 10.01 -3.44
C THR A 97 21.69 10.11 -2.20
N LEU A 98 21.75 11.28 -1.56
CA LEU A 98 22.50 11.51 -0.31
C LEU A 98 21.76 11.02 0.93
N ASP A 99 20.45 10.94 0.89
CA ASP A 99 19.58 10.37 1.94
C ASP A 99 18.62 9.34 1.31
N PRO A 100 19.09 8.13 1.00
CA PRO A 100 18.28 7.08 0.39
C PRO A 100 17.21 6.50 1.34
N THR A 101 17.26 6.87 2.61
CA THR A 101 16.32 6.43 3.64
C THR A 101 15.27 7.48 4.00
N TRP A 102 15.11 8.51 3.17
CA TRP A 102 14.20 9.64 3.39
C TRP A 102 12.76 9.22 3.72
N VAL A 103 12.28 8.12 3.10
CA VAL A 103 10.92 7.59 3.30
C VAL A 103 10.77 6.88 4.65
N GLN A 104 11.88 6.51 5.30
CA GLN A 104 11.89 5.80 6.59
C GLN A 104 11.79 6.77 7.78
N ASP A 105 11.82 8.08 7.54
CA ASP A 105 11.71 9.08 8.59
C ASP A 105 10.36 9.00 9.31
N PRO A 106 10.31 9.05 10.66
CA PRO A 106 9.06 8.93 11.41
C PRO A 106 8.06 10.06 11.14
N SER A 107 8.48 11.19 10.57
CA SER A 107 7.57 12.25 10.15
C SER A 107 6.77 11.91 8.88
N ARG A 108 7.09 10.81 8.18
CA ARG A 108 6.36 10.41 6.98
C ARG A 108 4.99 9.84 7.35
N ILE A 109 3.95 10.56 6.95
CA ILE A 109 2.54 10.17 7.09
C ILE A 109 1.92 10.29 5.72
N GLY A 110 1.20 9.24 5.33
CA GLY A 110 0.52 9.17 4.06
C GLY A 110 -0.97 9.48 4.18
N TYR A 111 -1.52 9.94 3.08
CA TYR A 111 -2.95 10.12 2.86
C TYR A 111 -3.30 9.60 1.47
N ALA A 112 -4.36 8.81 1.35
CA ALA A 112 -4.80 8.24 0.08
C ALA A 112 -6.24 8.64 -0.22
N ALA A 113 -6.52 9.03 -1.47
CA ALA A 113 -7.83 9.50 -1.89
C ALA A 113 -8.03 9.36 -3.40
N TYR A 114 -9.29 9.22 -3.82
CA TYR A 114 -9.69 9.59 -5.17
C TYR A 114 -9.75 11.11 -5.30
N THR A 115 -9.16 11.67 -6.35
CA THR A 115 -9.07 13.12 -6.56
C THR A 115 -10.44 13.78 -6.54
N GLU A 116 -11.40 13.24 -7.29
CA GLU A 116 -12.78 13.75 -7.38
C GLU A 116 -13.56 13.63 -6.07
N ARG A 117 -13.26 12.61 -5.26
CA ARG A 117 -13.90 12.40 -3.95
C ARG A 117 -13.33 13.30 -2.87
N PHE A 118 -12.05 13.64 -2.99
CA PHE A 118 -11.34 14.45 -2.01
C PHE A 118 -11.49 15.95 -2.25
N ALA A 119 -11.35 16.39 -3.52
CA ALA A 119 -11.19 17.81 -3.84
C ALA A 119 -11.79 18.23 -5.18
N GLY A 120 -12.45 17.32 -5.90
CA GLY A 120 -13.04 17.57 -7.21
C GLY A 120 -12.06 17.39 -8.36
N ASP A 121 -10.94 18.12 -8.38
CA ASP A 121 -9.91 18.06 -9.40
C ASP A 121 -8.49 18.30 -8.83
N LEU A 122 -7.48 18.33 -9.70
CA LEU A 122 -6.07 18.52 -9.28
C LEU A 122 -5.82 19.91 -8.66
N ARG A 123 -6.57 20.93 -9.08
CA ARG A 123 -6.48 22.29 -8.49
C ARG A 123 -7.11 22.34 -7.11
N GLY A 124 -8.24 21.64 -6.94
CA GLY A 124 -8.85 21.47 -5.62
C GLY A 124 -7.93 20.74 -4.66
N VAL A 125 -7.14 19.75 -5.13
CA VAL A 125 -6.12 19.10 -4.30
C VAL A 125 -5.06 20.10 -3.82
N GLU A 126 -4.62 21.01 -4.68
CA GLU A 126 -3.69 22.08 -4.28
C GLU A 126 -4.28 22.97 -3.17
N GLU A 127 -5.56 23.33 -3.29
CA GLU A 127 -6.27 24.11 -2.27
C GLU A 127 -6.38 23.37 -0.92
N ARG A 128 -6.34 22.04 -0.94
CA ARG A 128 -6.35 21.16 0.26
C ARG A 128 -4.98 20.96 0.90
N ILE A 129 -3.89 21.46 0.35
CA ILE A 129 -2.55 21.32 0.94
C ILE A 129 -2.50 21.79 2.40
N PRO A 130 -3.10 22.92 2.82
CA PRO A 130 -3.13 23.32 4.23
C PRO A 130 -3.82 22.28 5.15
N TYR A 131 -4.90 21.65 4.69
CA TYR A 131 -5.61 20.59 5.40
C TYR A 131 -4.72 19.35 5.59
N LEU A 132 -4.05 18.91 4.54
CA LEU A 132 -3.10 17.79 4.59
C LEU A 132 -1.92 18.06 5.53
N ARG A 133 -1.41 19.29 5.53
CA ARG A 133 -0.35 19.71 6.47
C ARG A 133 -0.79 19.67 7.93
N GLU A 134 -2.03 20.02 8.22
CA GLU A 134 -2.59 19.96 9.57
C GLU A 134 -2.59 18.52 10.11
N LEU A 135 -2.87 17.53 9.25
CA LEU A 135 -2.76 16.10 9.54
C LEU A 135 -1.31 15.59 9.61
N GLY A 136 -0.32 16.41 9.26
CA GLY A 136 1.08 16.01 9.18
C GLY A 136 1.43 15.21 7.92
N VAL A 137 0.57 15.21 6.91
CA VAL A 137 0.78 14.46 5.66
C VAL A 137 1.99 14.98 4.90
N SER A 138 2.83 14.05 4.46
CA SER A 138 4.00 14.30 3.60
C SER A 138 4.12 13.32 2.43
N TYR A 139 3.11 12.44 2.26
CA TYR A 139 3.05 11.38 1.26
C TYR A 139 1.59 11.29 0.78
N LEU A 140 1.25 11.94 -0.33
CA LEU A 140 -0.11 11.98 -0.89
C LEU A 140 -0.23 10.94 -2.00
N HIS A 141 -1.13 9.99 -1.85
CA HIS A 141 -1.46 9.00 -2.88
C HIS A 141 -2.82 9.34 -3.50
N LEU A 142 -2.81 9.82 -4.72
CA LEU A 142 -4.01 9.98 -5.53
C LEU A 142 -4.26 8.69 -6.30
N MET A 143 -5.46 8.10 -6.10
CA MET A 143 -5.92 6.91 -6.82
C MET A 143 -5.94 7.17 -8.32
N PRO A 144 -6.15 6.15 -9.19
CA PRO A 144 -5.89 6.27 -10.61
C PRO A 144 -6.46 7.55 -11.21
N LEU A 145 -5.55 8.43 -11.65
CA LEU A 145 -5.88 9.74 -12.22
C LEU A 145 -5.59 9.83 -13.73
N LEU A 146 -4.90 8.82 -14.29
CA LEU A 146 -4.66 8.76 -15.73
C LEU A 146 -5.94 8.36 -16.47
N THR A 147 -6.03 8.68 -17.75
CA THR A 147 -7.27 8.52 -18.52
C THR A 147 -7.70 7.05 -18.58
N PRO A 148 -8.81 6.67 -17.93
CA PRO A 148 -9.37 5.33 -18.01
C PRO A 148 -10.25 5.17 -19.26
N ARG A 149 -10.73 3.94 -19.50
CA ARG A 149 -11.80 3.71 -20.44
C ARG A 149 -13.10 4.42 -20.03
N PRO A 150 -13.99 4.79 -20.99
CA PRO A 150 -15.29 5.36 -20.66
C PRO A 150 -16.21 4.30 -20.02
N GLY A 151 -17.08 4.76 -19.12
CA GLY A 151 -18.01 3.90 -18.36
C GLY A 151 -17.34 3.17 -17.22
N ASP A 152 -17.76 1.92 -16.94
CA ASP A 152 -17.13 1.09 -15.94
C ASP A 152 -15.63 0.90 -16.25
N SER A 153 -14.79 1.32 -15.33
CA SER A 153 -13.34 1.35 -15.49
C SER A 153 -12.58 0.69 -14.32
N ASP A 154 -13.30 -0.06 -13.48
CA ASP A 154 -12.74 -0.64 -12.26
C ASP A 154 -12.06 0.45 -11.38
N GLY A 155 -12.78 1.54 -11.10
CA GLY A 155 -12.22 2.63 -10.30
C GLY A 155 -11.03 3.37 -10.95
N GLY A 156 -10.90 3.33 -12.27
CA GLY A 156 -9.81 3.96 -13.02
C GLY A 156 -8.66 3.01 -13.38
N TYR A 157 -8.67 1.77 -12.91
CA TYR A 157 -7.60 0.80 -13.17
C TYR A 157 -7.61 0.23 -14.59
N ALA A 158 -8.69 0.37 -15.35
CA ALA A 158 -8.70 0.08 -16.79
C ALA A 158 -8.19 1.30 -17.58
N VAL A 159 -6.87 1.48 -17.62
CA VAL A 159 -6.21 2.63 -18.25
C VAL A 159 -6.29 2.56 -19.77
N ALA A 160 -6.83 3.61 -20.40
CA ALA A 160 -6.88 3.78 -21.85
C ALA A 160 -5.74 4.64 -22.40
N ASP A 161 -5.17 5.53 -21.57
CA ASP A 161 -4.01 6.34 -21.94
C ASP A 161 -3.19 6.73 -20.71
N TYR A 162 -1.91 6.30 -20.68
CA TYR A 162 -0.97 6.64 -19.60
C TYR A 162 -0.35 8.03 -19.75
N ARG A 163 -0.55 8.71 -20.88
CA ARG A 163 0.07 10.00 -21.19
C ARG A 163 -0.88 11.18 -21.04
N SER A 164 -2.07 10.93 -20.52
CA SER A 164 -3.05 11.96 -20.22
C SER A 164 -3.72 11.73 -18.88
N VAL A 165 -4.02 12.83 -18.18
CA VAL A 165 -4.87 12.83 -16.98
C VAL A 165 -6.33 12.72 -17.43
N ARG A 166 -7.15 12.07 -16.62
CA ARG A 166 -8.60 12.03 -16.82
C ARG A 166 -9.15 13.46 -16.97
N PRO A 167 -9.87 13.78 -18.06
CA PRO A 167 -10.17 15.18 -18.44
C PRO A 167 -10.96 16.00 -17.42
N ASP A 168 -11.75 15.34 -16.58
CA ASP A 168 -12.51 15.99 -15.49
C ASP A 168 -11.64 16.35 -14.28
N LEU A 169 -10.43 15.78 -14.18
CA LEU A 169 -9.48 16.07 -13.11
C LEU A 169 -8.47 17.16 -13.49
N GLY A 170 -8.24 17.39 -14.78
CA GLY A 170 -7.25 18.32 -15.29
C GLY A 170 -6.44 17.74 -16.45
N ASP A 171 -5.23 18.23 -16.64
CA ASP A 171 -4.30 17.75 -17.65
C ASP A 171 -2.90 17.44 -17.08
N MET A 172 -1.95 17.08 -17.97
CA MET A 172 -0.58 16.78 -17.56
C MET A 172 0.20 17.99 -17.06
N ASP A 173 -0.17 19.20 -17.44
CA ASP A 173 0.43 20.43 -16.94
C ASP A 173 -0.13 20.78 -15.55
N ASP A 174 -1.42 20.55 -15.30
CA ASP A 174 -2.03 20.63 -13.96
C ASP A 174 -1.35 19.59 -13.00
N LEU A 175 -1.07 18.38 -13.48
CA LEU A 175 -0.32 17.38 -12.69
C LEU A 175 1.09 17.88 -12.33
N ALA A 176 1.83 18.41 -13.32
CA ALA A 176 3.17 18.95 -13.08
C ALA A 176 3.15 20.16 -12.13
N HIS A 177 2.12 21.00 -12.22
CA HIS A 177 1.91 22.12 -11.31
C HIS A 177 1.66 21.64 -9.87
N LEU A 178 0.73 20.69 -9.69
CA LEU A 178 0.40 20.12 -8.38
C LEU A 178 1.63 19.46 -7.74
N THR A 179 2.42 18.66 -8.48
CA THR A 179 3.64 18.05 -7.94
C THR A 179 4.63 19.11 -7.46
N GLY A 180 4.74 20.23 -8.16
CA GLY A 180 5.56 21.38 -7.76
C GLY A 180 5.06 22.02 -6.47
N ALA A 181 3.75 22.25 -6.35
CA ALA A 181 3.12 22.84 -5.17
C ALA A 181 3.26 21.92 -3.94
N LEU A 182 3.03 20.62 -4.09
CA LEU A 182 3.22 19.62 -3.03
C LEU A 182 4.68 19.59 -2.55
N ARG A 183 5.63 19.51 -3.48
CA ARG A 183 7.06 19.47 -3.17
C ARG A 183 7.53 20.73 -2.44
N ALA A 184 6.99 21.90 -2.78
CA ALA A 184 7.27 23.14 -2.07
C ALA A 184 6.85 23.10 -0.59
N GLN A 185 5.93 22.18 -0.23
CA GLN A 185 5.48 21.93 1.14
C GLN A 185 6.06 20.65 1.76
N GLY A 186 7.05 20.03 1.10
CA GLY A 186 7.68 18.80 1.59
C GLY A 186 6.82 17.54 1.44
N MET A 187 5.82 17.59 0.57
CA MET A 187 4.94 16.46 0.25
C MET A 187 5.35 15.81 -1.07
N SER A 188 5.34 14.47 -1.10
CA SER A 188 5.58 13.66 -2.30
C SER A 188 4.26 13.16 -2.87
N LEU A 189 4.11 13.23 -4.20
CA LEU A 189 2.96 12.64 -4.88
C LEU A 189 3.24 11.18 -5.27
N VAL A 190 2.25 10.35 -4.98
CA VAL A 190 2.17 8.94 -5.40
C VAL A 190 1.02 8.78 -6.36
N ILE A 191 1.22 8.06 -7.45
CA ILE A 191 0.15 7.65 -8.37
C ILE A 191 0.26 6.17 -8.71
N ASP A 192 -0.85 5.62 -9.22
CA ASP A 192 -0.91 4.25 -9.68
C ASP A 192 -0.31 4.10 -11.08
N LEU A 193 0.46 3.03 -11.27
CA LEU A 193 0.94 2.56 -12.56
C LEU A 193 0.51 1.10 -12.73
N VAL A 194 -0.53 0.88 -13.52
CA VAL A 194 -1.05 -0.47 -13.78
C VAL A 194 -0.11 -1.21 -14.72
N LEU A 195 0.47 -2.32 -14.24
CA LEU A 195 1.48 -3.08 -15.00
C LEU A 195 0.93 -4.36 -15.65
N ASN A 196 -0.11 -4.97 -15.04
CA ASN A 196 -0.60 -6.25 -15.53
C ASN A 196 -1.45 -6.13 -16.79
N HIS A 197 -2.21 -5.05 -16.95
CA HIS A 197 -3.20 -4.93 -18.02
C HIS A 197 -3.40 -3.47 -18.46
N VAL A 198 -4.05 -3.33 -19.61
CA VAL A 198 -4.57 -2.04 -20.10
C VAL A 198 -6.04 -2.20 -20.47
N ALA A 199 -6.76 -1.10 -20.64
CA ALA A 199 -8.13 -1.13 -21.14
C ALA A 199 -8.18 -1.66 -22.58
N ARG A 200 -9.28 -2.33 -22.94
CA ARG A 200 -9.59 -2.72 -24.33
C ARG A 200 -9.61 -1.51 -25.29
N GLU A 201 -9.83 -0.32 -24.76
CA GLU A 201 -9.82 0.95 -25.48
C GLU A 201 -8.43 1.59 -25.60
N HIS A 202 -7.41 1.07 -24.93
CA HIS A 202 -6.02 1.53 -25.05
C HIS A 202 -5.52 1.45 -26.51
N GLU A 203 -4.66 2.38 -26.91
CA GLU A 203 -4.14 2.40 -28.28
C GLU A 203 -3.55 1.06 -28.70
N TRP A 204 -2.79 0.40 -27.85
CA TRP A 204 -2.18 -0.90 -28.15
C TRP A 204 -3.26 -1.97 -28.44
N ALA A 205 -4.32 -2.02 -27.60
CA ALA A 205 -5.41 -2.98 -27.79
C ALA A 205 -6.23 -2.66 -29.06
N ARG A 206 -6.50 -1.37 -29.34
CA ARG A 206 -7.18 -0.95 -30.57
C ARG A 206 -6.40 -1.36 -31.82
N ARG A 207 -5.08 -1.20 -31.82
CA ARG A 207 -4.21 -1.59 -32.94
C ARG A 207 -4.08 -3.11 -33.07
N ALA A 208 -4.05 -3.84 -31.95
CA ALA A 208 -4.11 -5.30 -31.94
C ALA A 208 -5.40 -5.82 -32.58
N ARG A 209 -6.54 -5.21 -32.22
CA ARG A 209 -7.86 -5.52 -32.80
C ARG A 209 -7.95 -5.18 -34.28
N ALA A 210 -7.25 -4.13 -34.74
CA ALA A 210 -7.11 -3.79 -36.16
C ALA A 210 -6.21 -4.75 -36.94
N GLY A 211 -5.62 -5.76 -36.30
CA GLY A 211 -4.81 -6.80 -36.90
C GLY A 211 -3.33 -6.46 -37.04
N GLU A 212 -2.83 -5.38 -36.42
CA GLU A 212 -1.41 -5.03 -36.45
C GLU A 212 -0.61 -6.03 -35.60
N GLN A 213 0.21 -6.88 -36.22
CA GLN A 213 0.92 -7.98 -35.57
C GLN A 213 1.79 -7.51 -34.42
N ARG A 214 2.52 -6.39 -34.56
CA ARG A 214 3.34 -5.82 -33.50
C ARG A 214 2.55 -5.63 -32.19
N TYR A 215 1.32 -5.12 -32.26
CA TYR A 215 0.49 -4.86 -31.11
C TYR A 215 -0.28 -6.09 -30.64
N ARG A 216 -0.57 -7.04 -31.53
CA ARG A 216 -1.09 -8.35 -31.11
C ARG A 216 -0.10 -9.07 -30.19
N ASP A 217 1.21 -8.93 -30.46
CA ASP A 217 2.28 -9.52 -29.65
C ASP A 217 2.46 -8.83 -28.27
N TYR A 218 1.79 -7.70 -28.02
CA TYR A 218 1.73 -7.04 -26.71
C TYR A 218 0.77 -7.73 -25.73
N PHE A 219 -0.07 -8.64 -26.23
CA PHE A 219 -1.12 -9.33 -25.45
C PHE A 219 -1.02 -10.84 -25.62
N TYR A 220 -1.74 -11.55 -24.77
CA TYR A 220 -1.97 -12.99 -24.90
C TYR A 220 -3.31 -13.19 -25.60
N ILE A 221 -3.29 -13.46 -26.91
CA ILE A 221 -4.47 -13.67 -27.77
C ILE A 221 -4.37 -15.03 -28.43
N TYR A 222 -5.35 -15.91 -28.17
CA TYR A 222 -5.38 -17.29 -28.65
C TYR A 222 -6.54 -17.49 -29.63
N PRO A 223 -6.33 -18.23 -30.73
CA PRO A 223 -7.37 -18.43 -31.75
C PRO A 223 -8.50 -19.33 -31.27
N ASP A 224 -8.25 -20.19 -30.30
CA ASP A 224 -9.21 -21.16 -29.75
C ASP A 224 -8.96 -21.38 -28.25
N ARG A 225 -9.73 -22.29 -27.63
CA ARG A 225 -9.66 -22.60 -26.20
C ARG A 225 -8.54 -23.57 -25.80
N THR A 226 -7.74 -24.09 -26.74
CA THR A 226 -6.72 -25.12 -26.43
C THR A 226 -5.73 -24.65 -25.36
N GLU A 227 -5.09 -23.51 -25.59
CA GLU A 227 -4.16 -22.91 -24.65
C GLU A 227 -4.85 -22.31 -23.40
N PRO A 228 -5.95 -21.53 -23.54
CA PRO A 228 -6.71 -21.03 -22.40
C PRO A 228 -7.15 -22.12 -21.43
N ASP A 229 -7.73 -23.22 -21.92
CA ASP A 229 -8.19 -24.32 -21.05
C ASP A 229 -7.05 -25.03 -20.30
N GLU A 230 -5.83 -25.03 -20.86
CA GLU A 230 -4.67 -25.54 -20.13
C GLU A 230 -4.24 -24.63 -18.98
N TYR A 231 -4.27 -23.31 -19.19
CA TYR A 231 -3.96 -22.33 -18.14
C TYR A 231 -5.02 -22.34 -17.03
N GLU A 232 -6.30 -22.36 -17.38
CA GLU A 232 -7.41 -22.33 -16.42
C GLU A 232 -7.45 -23.52 -15.45
N ARG A 233 -6.71 -24.60 -15.75
CA ARG A 233 -6.56 -25.71 -14.78
C ARG A 233 -5.87 -25.31 -13.48
N THR A 234 -5.09 -24.27 -13.50
CA THR A 234 -4.28 -23.83 -12.35
C THR A 234 -4.50 -22.37 -11.96
N LEU A 235 -5.17 -21.58 -12.82
CA LEU A 235 -5.45 -20.18 -12.53
C LEU A 235 -6.55 -20.01 -11.48
N PRO A 236 -6.37 -19.14 -10.48
CA PRO A 236 -7.47 -18.67 -9.66
C PRO A 236 -8.35 -17.69 -10.45
N GLU A 237 -9.64 -17.68 -10.19
CA GLU A 237 -10.51 -16.59 -10.61
C GLU A 237 -10.47 -15.48 -9.56
N ILE A 238 -9.97 -14.31 -9.94
CA ILE A 238 -9.81 -13.18 -9.02
C ILE A 238 -11.15 -12.45 -8.81
N PHE A 239 -11.86 -12.17 -9.91
CA PHE A 239 -13.19 -11.58 -9.91
C PHE A 239 -14.14 -12.44 -10.76
N PRO A 240 -14.62 -13.58 -10.21
CA PRO A 240 -15.43 -14.53 -10.98
C PRO A 240 -16.72 -13.94 -11.55
N ASP A 241 -17.27 -12.90 -10.92
CA ASP A 241 -18.48 -12.21 -11.39
C ASP A 241 -18.21 -11.30 -12.60
N PHE A 242 -16.97 -10.80 -12.76
CA PHE A 242 -16.58 -9.81 -13.79
C PHE A 242 -15.77 -10.40 -14.94
N ALA A 243 -14.97 -11.42 -14.69
CA ALA A 243 -14.15 -12.10 -15.68
C ALA A 243 -14.11 -13.61 -15.42
N PRO A 244 -15.21 -14.33 -15.67
CA PRO A 244 -15.23 -15.76 -15.49
C PRO A 244 -14.26 -16.46 -16.45
N GLY A 245 -13.40 -17.33 -15.92
CA GLY A 245 -12.48 -18.15 -16.68
C GLY A 245 -11.22 -17.45 -17.16
N ASN A 246 -10.90 -16.23 -16.73
CA ASN A 246 -9.69 -15.49 -17.09
C ASN A 246 -9.44 -15.25 -18.61
N PHE A 247 -10.33 -15.61 -19.50
CA PHE A 247 -10.22 -15.37 -20.95
C PHE A 247 -11.52 -14.91 -21.55
N THR A 248 -11.48 -13.81 -22.28
CA THR A 248 -12.65 -13.22 -22.96
C THR A 248 -12.49 -13.29 -24.47
N TRP A 249 -13.53 -13.72 -25.18
CA TRP A 249 -13.54 -13.66 -26.66
C TRP A 249 -13.70 -12.22 -27.13
N ASP A 250 -12.81 -11.78 -28.01
CA ASP A 250 -12.94 -10.47 -28.68
C ASP A 250 -13.20 -10.68 -30.19
N GLU A 251 -14.33 -10.16 -30.65
CA GLU A 251 -14.78 -10.32 -32.03
C GLU A 251 -13.89 -9.61 -33.04
N ASP A 252 -13.29 -8.47 -32.70
CA ASP A 252 -12.43 -7.75 -33.61
C ASP A 252 -11.03 -8.37 -33.67
N ALA A 253 -10.52 -8.82 -32.53
CA ALA A 253 -9.25 -9.53 -32.45
C ALA A 253 -9.37 -10.97 -32.96
N GLN A 254 -10.59 -11.52 -33.15
CA GLN A 254 -10.86 -12.91 -33.55
C GLN A 254 -10.05 -13.89 -32.68
N GLY A 255 -10.16 -13.73 -31.34
CA GLY A 255 -9.40 -14.56 -30.42
C GLY A 255 -9.81 -14.41 -28.95
N TRP A 256 -9.40 -15.41 -28.16
CA TRP A 256 -9.51 -15.41 -26.71
C TRP A 256 -8.39 -14.60 -26.09
N VAL A 257 -8.73 -13.48 -25.51
CA VAL A 257 -7.78 -12.56 -24.86
C VAL A 257 -7.69 -12.88 -23.39
N TRP A 258 -6.49 -12.86 -22.83
CA TRP A 258 -6.29 -13.00 -21.39
C TRP A 258 -6.82 -11.76 -20.64
N THR A 259 -7.70 -11.99 -19.67
CA THR A 259 -8.38 -10.95 -18.88
C THR A 259 -8.47 -11.42 -17.42
N THR A 260 -7.43 -11.11 -16.62
CA THR A 260 -7.33 -11.60 -15.23
C THR A 260 -8.41 -11.01 -14.32
N PHE A 261 -8.76 -9.72 -14.47
CA PHE A 261 -9.64 -9.00 -13.54
C PHE A 261 -11.01 -8.71 -14.13
N ASN A 262 -11.07 -7.95 -15.23
CA ASN A 262 -12.31 -7.63 -15.93
C ASN A 262 -12.21 -7.96 -17.41
N SER A 263 -13.32 -8.30 -18.05
CA SER A 263 -13.38 -8.65 -19.48
C SER A 263 -12.85 -7.54 -20.41
N PHE A 264 -12.82 -6.31 -19.93
CA PHE A 264 -12.31 -5.14 -20.66
C PHE A 264 -10.86 -4.77 -20.27
N GLN A 265 -10.21 -5.51 -19.38
CA GLN A 265 -8.81 -5.35 -18.97
C GLN A 265 -7.96 -6.44 -19.62
N TRP A 266 -7.17 -6.07 -20.61
CA TRP A 266 -6.36 -6.98 -21.41
C TRP A 266 -4.97 -7.12 -20.82
N ASP A 267 -4.58 -8.31 -20.42
CA ASP A 267 -3.29 -8.60 -19.81
C ASP A 267 -2.15 -8.44 -20.82
N VAL A 268 -1.13 -7.66 -20.45
CA VAL A 268 0.02 -7.38 -21.33
C VAL A 268 1.10 -8.45 -21.22
N ASN A 269 1.75 -8.69 -22.36
CA ASN A 269 2.76 -9.72 -22.51
C ASN A 269 4.17 -9.20 -22.19
N TRP A 270 4.59 -9.26 -20.95
CA TRP A 270 5.92 -8.85 -20.51
C TRP A 270 7.08 -9.70 -21.07
N ARG A 271 6.79 -10.81 -21.76
CA ARG A 271 7.79 -11.54 -22.55
C ARG A 271 8.19 -10.79 -23.82
N ASN A 272 7.46 -9.75 -24.22
CA ASN A 272 7.78 -8.90 -25.35
C ASN A 272 8.63 -7.71 -24.86
N PRO A 273 9.90 -7.55 -25.32
CA PRO A 273 10.76 -6.45 -24.89
C PRO A 273 10.19 -5.07 -25.22
N HIS A 274 9.39 -4.94 -26.28
CA HIS A 274 8.73 -3.67 -26.61
C HIS A 274 7.72 -3.22 -25.55
N VAL A 275 7.13 -4.13 -24.79
CA VAL A 275 6.28 -3.79 -23.63
C VAL A 275 7.12 -3.12 -22.53
N MET A 276 8.31 -3.66 -22.25
CA MET A 276 9.26 -3.04 -21.31
C MET A 276 9.67 -1.63 -21.77
N GLU A 277 9.97 -1.45 -23.06
CA GLU A 277 10.34 -0.16 -23.65
C GLU A 277 9.24 0.88 -23.46
N GLU A 278 7.98 0.53 -23.75
CA GLU A 278 6.82 1.42 -23.57
C GLU A 278 6.62 1.81 -22.09
N TYR A 279 6.67 0.84 -21.17
CA TYR A 279 6.50 1.15 -19.75
C TYR A 279 7.65 1.98 -19.16
N VAL A 280 8.89 1.75 -19.59
CA VAL A 280 10.01 2.61 -19.19
C VAL A 280 9.79 4.04 -19.66
N SER A 281 9.36 4.24 -20.91
CA SER A 281 9.03 5.58 -21.43
C SER A 281 7.90 6.26 -20.62
N ILE A 282 6.85 5.52 -20.23
CA ILE A 282 5.76 6.02 -19.38
C ILE A 282 6.29 6.42 -17.99
N VAL A 283 7.07 5.56 -17.34
CA VAL A 283 7.68 5.81 -16.03
C VAL A 283 8.52 7.08 -16.03
N LEU A 284 9.35 7.26 -17.06
CA LEU A 284 10.24 8.42 -17.18
C LEU A 284 9.47 9.72 -17.46
N ASP A 285 8.37 9.67 -18.25
CA ASP A 285 7.51 10.84 -18.46
C ASP A 285 6.83 11.28 -17.16
N LEU A 286 6.21 10.34 -16.43
CA LEU A 286 5.56 10.64 -15.14
C LEU A 286 6.57 11.17 -14.11
N ALA A 287 7.78 10.59 -14.05
CA ALA A 287 8.86 11.06 -13.20
C ALA A 287 9.28 12.50 -13.54
N ASN A 288 9.31 12.85 -14.83
CA ASN A 288 9.63 14.21 -15.30
C ASN A 288 8.49 15.21 -15.07
N ARG A 289 7.25 14.73 -14.88
CA ARG A 289 6.11 15.54 -14.39
C ARG A 289 6.17 15.75 -12.87
N GLY A 290 7.17 15.18 -12.18
CA GLY A 290 7.41 15.37 -10.77
C GLY A 290 6.71 14.37 -9.84
N VAL A 291 6.18 13.28 -10.38
CA VAL A 291 5.71 12.14 -9.58
C VAL A 291 6.91 11.50 -8.88
N GLU A 292 6.78 11.25 -7.58
CA GLU A 292 7.89 10.82 -6.74
C GLU A 292 7.78 9.37 -6.25
N VAL A 293 6.59 8.77 -6.31
CA VAL A 293 6.39 7.34 -6.04
C VAL A 293 5.39 6.77 -7.05
N LEU A 294 5.72 5.63 -7.64
CA LEU A 294 4.83 4.88 -8.51
C LEU A 294 4.35 3.62 -7.79
N ARG A 295 3.02 3.49 -7.59
CA ARG A 295 2.41 2.25 -7.12
C ARG A 295 2.25 1.29 -8.29
N LEU A 296 3.00 0.21 -8.26
CA LEU A 296 2.98 -0.84 -9.28
C LEU A 296 1.79 -1.76 -9.02
N ASP A 297 0.67 -1.44 -9.65
CA ASP A 297 -0.60 -2.15 -9.48
C ASP A 297 -0.55 -3.54 -10.09
N ALA A 298 -1.14 -4.51 -9.37
CA ALA A 298 -1.29 -5.91 -9.78
C ALA A 298 0.01 -6.57 -10.24
N ILE A 299 1.17 -6.13 -9.73
CA ILE A 299 2.49 -6.56 -10.21
C ILE A 299 2.69 -8.07 -10.11
N ALA A 300 2.07 -8.74 -9.12
CA ALA A 300 2.18 -10.17 -8.93
C ALA A 300 1.68 -11.00 -10.12
N PHE A 301 0.81 -10.42 -10.96
CA PHE A 301 0.16 -11.11 -12.07
C PHE A 301 0.84 -10.88 -13.42
N THR A 302 1.87 -10.06 -13.52
CA THR A 302 2.48 -9.64 -14.79
C THR A 302 3.11 -10.78 -15.60
N VAL A 303 3.50 -11.89 -14.97
CA VAL A 303 4.19 -13.02 -15.63
C VAL A 303 3.27 -14.24 -15.74
N LYS A 304 3.08 -14.72 -16.97
CA LYS A 304 2.24 -15.88 -17.27
C LYS A 304 3.11 -17.12 -17.53
N ARG A 305 2.96 -18.14 -16.68
CA ARG A 305 3.68 -19.42 -16.79
C ARG A 305 2.70 -20.58 -16.73
N LYS A 306 2.64 -21.37 -17.81
CA LYS A 306 1.75 -22.53 -17.90
C LYS A 306 2.02 -23.54 -16.77
N GLY A 307 0.97 -24.06 -16.18
CA GLY A 307 1.03 -25.04 -15.07
C GLY A 307 1.29 -24.43 -13.69
N THR A 308 1.24 -23.10 -13.59
CA THR A 308 1.27 -22.36 -12.33
C THR A 308 -0.02 -21.54 -12.18
N ASP A 309 -0.20 -20.90 -11.03
CA ASP A 309 -1.27 -19.93 -10.81
C ASP A 309 -1.03 -18.56 -11.48
N CYS A 310 0.11 -18.37 -12.15
CA CYS A 310 0.56 -17.13 -12.76
C CYS A 310 0.60 -15.94 -11.79
N GLN A 311 0.84 -16.20 -10.50
CA GLN A 311 1.00 -15.20 -9.46
C GLN A 311 2.38 -15.32 -8.81
N GLY A 312 3.06 -14.20 -8.55
CA GLY A 312 4.34 -14.18 -7.86
C GLY A 312 5.47 -14.94 -8.57
N GLN A 313 5.43 -15.05 -9.90
CA GLN A 313 6.46 -15.78 -10.65
C GLN A 313 7.82 -15.05 -10.53
N PRO A 314 8.96 -15.80 -10.51
CA PRO A 314 10.29 -15.21 -10.27
C PRO A 314 10.66 -14.05 -11.18
N GLU A 315 10.20 -14.06 -12.42
CA GLU A 315 10.49 -13.00 -13.41
C GLU A 315 9.81 -11.66 -13.09
N VAL A 316 8.79 -11.64 -12.24
CA VAL A 316 8.16 -10.40 -11.75
C VAL A 316 9.22 -9.50 -11.09
N HIS A 317 10.13 -10.10 -10.34
CA HIS A 317 11.20 -9.34 -9.68
C HIS A 317 12.24 -8.81 -10.67
N ALA A 318 12.45 -9.49 -11.80
CA ALA A 318 13.33 -8.99 -12.86
C ALA A 318 12.72 -7.77 -13.58
N ILE A 319 11.39 -7.75 -13.79
CA ILE A 319 10.68 -6.57 -14.33
C ILE A 319 10.92 -5.37 -13.40
N THR A 320 10.67 -5.54 -12.10
CA THR A 320 10.85 -4.47 -11.13
C THR A 320 12.32 -4.04 -11.01
N GLN A 321 13.26 -4.98 -11.10
CA GLN A 321 14.70 -4.70 -11.08
C GLN A 321 15.10 -3.78 -12.23
N VAL A 322 14.63 -4.05 -13.45
CA VAL A 322 14.89 -3.20 -14.61
C VAL A 322 14.29 -1.81 -14.42
N LEU A 323 13.00 -1.73 -14.06
CA LEU A 323 12.33 -0.44 -13.84
C LEU A 323 13.06 0.39 -12.77
N ARG A 324 13.45 -0.25 -11.64
CA ARG A 324 14.17 0.42 -10.57
C ARG A 324 15.56 0.88 -11.00
N ALA A 325 16.31 0.06 -11.70
CA ALA A 325 17.63 0.44 -12.18
C ALA A 325 17.57 1.65 -13.15
N ILE A 326 16.59 1.65 -14.05
CA ILE A 326 16.34 2.77 -14.97
C ILE A 326 15.96 4.05 -14.21
N THR A 327 15.08 3.97 -13.20
CA THR A 327 14.74 5.14 -12.39
C THR A 327 15.95 5.64 -11.60
N ARG A 328 16.80 4.77 -11.03
CA ARG A 328 18.03 5.15 -10.33
C ARG A 328 19.05 5.82 -11.26
N ILE A 329 19.03 5.54 -12.55
CA ILE A 329 19.86 6.22 -13.55
C ILE A 329 19.29 7.62 -13.86
N ALA A 330 18.03 7.70 -14.29
CA ALA A 330 17.44 8.91 -14.84
C ALA A 330 16.81 9.85 -13.79
N CYS A 331 16.16 9.30 -12.78
CA CYS A 331 15.33 10.03 -11.81
C CYS A 331 15.38 9.37 -10.42
N PRO A 332 16.56 9.32 -9.76
CA PRO A 332 16.76 8.53 -8.54
C PRO A 332 15.93 8.98 -7.31
N ALA A 333 15.22 10.10 -7.41
CA ALA A 333 14.26 10.51 -6.40
C ALA A 333 12.94 9.71 -6.47
N VAL A 334 12.71 8.93 -7.53
CA VAL A 334 11.48 8.14 -7.69
C VAL A 334 11.64 6.78 -7.00
N ASP A 335 10.71 6.48 -6.09
CA ASP A 335 10.59 5.18 -5.45
C ASP A 335 9.45 4.35 -6.07
N LEU A 336 9.60 3.02 -6.00
CA LEU A 336 8.61 2.07 -6.48
C LEU A 336 7.92 1.41 -5.30
N LYS A 337 6.59 1.38 -5.33
CA LYS A 337 5.74 0.75 -4.32
C LYS A 337 5.01 -0.46 -4.91
N ALA A 338 5.34 -1.67 -4.46
CA ALA A 338 4.67 -2.87 -4.91
C ALA A 338 3.27 -3.00 -4.31
N GLU A 339 2.29 -3.28 -5.17
CA GLU A 339 1.02 -3.82 -4.78
C GLU A 339 0.99 -5.30 -5.19
N ALA A 340 1.12 -6.18 -4.19
CA ALA A 340 1.16 -7.61 -4.37
C ALA A 340 0.29 -8.29 -3.31
N ILE A 341 -0.82 -8.87 -3.75
CA ILE A 341 -1.73 -9.65 -2.89
C ILE A 341 -1.26 -11.10 -2.97
N VAL A 342 -0.25 -11.42 -2.17
CA VAL A 342 0.38 -12.74 -2.08
C VAL A 342 0.44 -13.20 -0.62
N ALA A 343 0.84 -14.45 -0.38
CA ALA A 343 1.03 -14.96 0.97
C ALA A 343 2.04 -14.09 1.75
N PRO A 344 1.86 -13.88 3.07
CA PRO A 344 2.71 -13.00 3.87
C PRO A 344 4.21 -13.29 3.77
N THR A 345 4.59 -14.56 3.63
CA THR A 345 5.98 -15.00 3.49
C THR A 345 6.58 -14.68 2.10
N GLU A 346 5.75 -14.52 1.08
CA GLU A 346 6.15 -14.20 -0.29
C GLU A 346 6.26 -12.69 -0.51
N LEU A 347 5.50 -11.89 0.26
CA LEU A 347 5.46 -10.44 0.12
C LEU A 347 6.84 -9.78 0.24
N LEU A 348 7.73 -10.34 1.09
CA LEU A 348 9.09 -9.81 1.24
C LEU A 348 9.97 -9.96 0.00
N GLN A 349 9.63 -10.86 -0.94
CA GLN A 349 10.33 -10.95 -2.21
C GLN A 349 10.18 -9.65 -3.01
N TYR A 350 9.04 -8.96 -2.87
CA TYR A 350 8.77 -7.68 -3.53
C TYR A 350 9.54 -6.51 -2.91
N LEU A 351 9.97 -6.62 -1.66
CA LEU A 351 10.90 -5.69 -1.00
C LEU A 351 12.37 -6.05 -1.22
N GLY A 352 12.63 -7.22 -1.80
CA GLY A 352 13.95 -7.71 -2.16
C GLY A 352 14.55 -8.69 -1.18
N GLN A 353 14.69 -9.93 -1.62
CA GLN A 353 15.41 -10.98 -0.90
C GLN A 353 16.47 -11.61 -1.79
N GLY A 354 17.54 -12.16 -1.17
CA GLY A 354 18.61 -12.84 -1.89
C GLY A 354 19.25 -11.94 -2.95
N ARG A 355 19.26 -12.37 -4.19
CA ARG A 355 19.83 -11.60 -5.32
C ARG A 355 19.14 -10.27 -5.61
N TYR A 356 17.90 -10.10 -5.16
CA TYR A 356 17.10 -8.92 -5.39
C TYR A 356 17.15 -7.91 -4.22
N THR A 357 17.95 -8.17 -3.19
CA THR A 357 18.09 -7.25 -2.05
C THR A 357 18.54 -5.86 -2.52
N GLY A 358 17.72 -4.83 -2.24
CA GLY A 358 17.97 -3.45 -2.66
C GLY A 358 17.79 -3.19 -4.15
N LYS A 359 17.19 -4.11 -4.93
CA LYS A 359 17.10 -4.04 -6.40
C LYS A 359 15.67 -4.03 -6.96
N VAL A 360 14.66 -4.15 -6.11
CA VAL A 360 13.25 -4.18 -6.49
C VAL A 360 12.50 -3.03 -5.82
N SER A 361 11.24 -3.20 -5.39
CA SER A 361 10.46 -2.12 -4.82
C SER A 361 11.05 -1.58 -3.52
N ASP A 362 10.91 -0.29 -3.31
CA ASP A 362 11.33 0.42 -2.10
C ASP A 362 10.26 0.32 -1.00
N LEU A 363 8.99 0.14 -1.40
CA LEU A 363 7.81 0.12 -0.55
C LEU A 363 6.90 -1.06 -0.90
N ALA A 364 6.20 -1.62 0.11
CA ALA A 364 5.09 -2.57 -0.09
C ALA A 364 4.04 -2.40 1.02
N TYR A 365 2.82 -2.84 0.74
CA TYR A 365 1.72 -2.80 1.71
C TYR A 365 1.87 -3.89 2.78
N HIS A 366 1.66 -3.52 4.04
CA HIS A 366 1.64 -4.46 5.16
C HIS A 366 0.25 -5.08 5.37
N ASN A 367 -0.21 -5.87 4.39
CA ASN A 367 -1.55 -6.48 4.42
C ASN A 367 -1.78 -7.32 5.68
N SER A 368 -0.76 -8.07 6.13
CA SER A 368 -0.88 -8.91 7.32
C SER A 368 -1.20 -8.07 8.56
N LEU A 369 -0.56 -6.91 8.76
CA LEU A 369 -0.87 -6.04 9.89
C LEU A 369 -2.32 -5.54 9.81
N MET A 370 -2.76 -5.09 8.65
CA MET A 370 -4.13 -4.62 8.42
C MET A 370 -5.16 -5.69 8.81
N VAL A 371 -5.04 -6.91 8.28
CA VAL A 371 -5.94 -8.02 8.59
C VAL A 371 -5.92 -8.37 10.07
N GLN A 372 -4.73 -8.38 10.69
CA GLN A 372 -4.61 -8.72 12.11
C GLN A 372 -5.21 -7.64 13.03
N VAL A 373 -5.14 -6.36 12.66
CA VAL A 373 -5.83 -5.29 13.41
C VAL A 373 -7.34 -5.55 13.45
N TRP A 374 -7.96 -5.83 12.31
CA TRP A 374 -9.39 -6.16 12.26
C TRP A 374 -9.72 -7.47 12.98
N SER A 375 -8.88 -8.50 12.85
CA SER A 375 -9.04 -9.77 13.54
C SER A 375 -9.03 -9.62 15.06
N MET A 376 -8.06 -8.85 15.60
CA MET A 376 -7.95 -8.58 17.03
C MET A 376 -9.17 -7.82 17.59
N LEU A 377 -9.63 -6.79 16.87
CA LEU A 377 -10.77 -5.98 17.31
C LEU A 377 -12.08 -6.79 17.32
N ALA A 378 -12.32 -7.63 16.31
CA ALA A 378 -13.51 -8.48 16.25
C ALA A 378 -13.49 -9.61 17.30
N SER A 379 -12.36 -10.30 17.41
CA SER A 379 -12.22 -11.46 18.30
C SER A 379 -11.92 -11.06 19.75
N ARG A 380 -11.50 -9.81 20.02
CA ARG A 380 -11.00 -9.32 21.31
C ARG A 380 -9.83 -10.18 21.82
N ASN A 381 -9.01 -10.70 20.90
CA ASN A 381 -7.94 -11.63 21.20
C ASN A 381 -6.73 -11.37 20.28
N VAL A 382 -5.54 -11.25 20.89
CA VAL A 382 -4.30 -10.90 20.19
C VAL A 382 -3.42 -12.10 19.81
N ARG A 383 -3.78 -13.33 20.22
CA ARG A 383 -2.91 -14.51 20.05
C ARG A 383 -2.58 -14.82 18.59
N LEU A 384 -3.60 -14.77 17.72
CA LEU A 384 -3.40 -14.99 16.29
C LEU A 384 -2.51 -13.90 15.68
N ALA A 385 -2.77 -12.63 16.00
CA ALA A 385 -1.96 -11.52 15.53
C ALA A 385 -0.51 -11.62 16.02
N ALA A 386 -0.32 -11.90 17.31
CA ALA A 386 1.02 -12.07 17.88
C ALA A 386 1.78 -13.21 17.19
N ARG A 387 1.10 -14.34 16.89
CA ARG A 387 1.68 -15.46 16.14
C ARG A 387 2.05 -15.04 14.72
N ALA A 388 1.10 -14.56 13.94
CA ALA A 388 1.28 -14.23 12.53
C ALA A 388 2.37 -13.16 12.32
N LEU A 389 2.31 -12.07 13.11
CA LEU A 389 3.25 -10.96 12.97
C LEU A 389 4.66 -11.30 13.48
N SER A 390 4.81 -12.22 14.45
CA SER A 390 6.13 -12.70 14.91
C SER A 390 6.80 -13.62 13.91
N CYS A 391 6.04 -14.26 13.03
CA CYS A 391 6.56 -15.20 12.02
C CYS A 391 6.97 -14.51 10.72
N LEU A 392 6.66 -13.24 10.53
CA LEU A 392 7.09 -12.50 9.35
C LEU A 392 8.61 -12.40 9.33
N PRO A 393 9.24 -12.69 8.19
CA PRO A 393 10.67 -12.46 8.02
C PRO A 393 10.99 -10.96 8.15
N VAL A 394 12.27 -10.66 8.40
CA VAL A 394 12.73 -9.27 8.54
C VAL A 394 12.83 -8.63 7.16
N GLU A 395 12.25 -7.45 7.02
CA GLU A 395 12.36 -6.63 5.82
C GLU A 395 13.80 -6.15 5.60
N PRO A 396 14.23 -5.95 4.35
CA PRO A 396 15.52 -5.34 4.05
C PRO A 396 15.59 -3.92 4.61
N ALA A 397 16.75 -3.51 5.14
CA ALA A 397 16.97 -2.16 5.68
C ALA A 397 16.80 -1.03 4.64
N THR A 398 16.77 -1.38 3.35
CA THR A 398 16.55 -0.44 2.24
C THR A 398 15.08 -0.28 1.82
N ALA A 399 14.17 -1.04 2.45
CA ALA A 399 12.76 -1.08 2.11
C ALA A 399 11.89 -0.63 3.29
N THR A 400 10.63 -0.33 3.02
CA THR A 400 9.71 0.23 4.01
C THR A 400 8.29 -0.30 3.81
N TRP A 401 7.61 -0.57 4.91
CA TRP A 401 6.19 -0.91 4.90
C TRP A 401 5.29 0.33 4.75
N ILE A 402 4.24 0.19 3.97
CA ILE A 402 3.04 1.03 4.05
C ILE A 402 2.09 0.36 5.04
N THR A 403 1.84 1.01 6.17
CA THR A 403 0.91 0.51 7.21
C THR A 403 -0.42 1.25 7.11
N TYR A 404 -1.53 0.55 7.24
CA TYR A 404 -2.86 1.11 7.05
C TYR A 404 -3.91 0.20 7.70
N ILE A 405 -5.10 0.73 7.98
CA ILE A 405 -6.22 -0.08 8.45
C ILE A 405 -7.19 -0.45 7.33
N ARG A 406 -7.28 0.36 6.29
CA ARG A 406 -8.05 0.10 5.07
C ARG A 406 -7.53 0.96 3.91
N CYS A 407 -7.93 0.65 2.69
CA CYS A 407 -7.70 1.45 1.50
C CYS A 407 -8.99 1.55 0.65
N HIS A 408 -8.87 1.82 -0.64
CA HIS A 408 -10.00 1.85 -1.58
C HIS A 408 -10.57 0.46 -1.90
N ASP A 409 -9.79 -0.60 -1.66
CA ASP A 409 -10.19 -1.98 -1.92
C ASP A 409 -10.95 -2.60 -0.75
N ASP A 410 -11.45 -3.78 -1.00
CA ASP A 410 -12.01 -4.66 0.01
C ASP A 410 -10.96 -5.21 0.97
N ILE A 411 -11.41 -5.65 2.13
CA ILE A 411 -10.61 -6.38 3.10
C ILE A 411 -10.73 -7.87 2.80
N GLY A 412 -9.70 -8.42 2.16
CA GLY A 412 -9.52 -9.85 2.02
C GLY A 412 -8.93 -10.44 3.30
N TRP A 413 -9.55 -11.49 3.84
CA TRP A 413 -9.14 -12.11 5.10
C TRP A 413 -7.94 -13.05 4.89
N ALA A 414 -6.78 -12.49 4.58
CA ALA A 414 -5.53 -13.23 4.37
C ALA A 414 -4.95 -13.75 5.70
N ILE A 415 -5.58 -14.80 6.25
CA ILE A 415 -5.18 -15.50 7.46
C ILE A 415 -4.59 -16.85 7.06
N ASP A 416 -3.35 -17.10 7.45
CA ASP A 416 -2.68 -18.38 7.25
C ASP A 416 -3.29 -19.45 8.18
N ASP A 417 -3.64 -20.60 7.61
CA ASP A 417 -4.28 -21.68 8.36
C ASP A 417 -3.32 -22.28 9.41
N SER A 418 -2.02 -22.34 9.12
CA SER A 418 -1.02 -22.86 10.06
C SER A 418 -0.82 -21.93 11.26
N ASP A 419 -0.90 -20.62 11.08
CA ASP A 419 -0.85 -19.66 12.17
C ASP A 419 -2.14 -19.74 13.03
N ALA A 420 -3.29 -19.91 12.41
CA ALA A 420 -4.55 -20.10 13.12
C ALA A 420 -4.53 -21.41 13.96
N GLU A 421 -4.10 -22.52 13.36
CA GLU A 421 -3.95 -23.82 14.05
C GLU A 421 -2.98 -23.74 15.22
N ALA A 422 -1.85 -23.03 15.08
CA ALA A 422 -0.85 -22.87 16.13
C ALA A 422 -1.40 -22.20 17.40
N VAL A 423 -2.50 -21.43 17.29
CA VAL A 423 -3.18 -20.79 18.43
C VAL A 423 -4.54 -21.45 18.76
N GLY A 424 -4.82 -22.60 18.17
CA GLY A 424 -6.03 -23.39 18.46
C GLY A 424 -7.28 -22.90 17.72
N LEU A 425 -7.13 -22.13 16.65
CA LEU A 425 -8.20 -21.66 15.78
C LEU A 425 -8.26 -22.51 14.50
N ASN A 426 -9.42 -22.52 13.85
CA ASN A 426 -9.55 -23.00 12.48
C ASN A 426 -9.61 -21.78 11.56
N GLY A 427 -8.67 -21.66 10.60
CA GLY A 427 -8.55 -20.50 9.74
C GLY A 427 -9.80 -20.22 8.90
N TYR A 428 -10.40 -21.28 8.31
CA TYR A 428 -11.63 -21.14 7.54
C TYR A 428 -12.76 -20.53 8.40
N TRP A 429 -13.05 -21.10 9.58
CA TRP A 429 -14.13 -20.59 10.44
C TRP A 429 -13.82 -19.20 10.99
N HIS A 430 -12.56 -18.88 11.18
CA HIS A 430 -12.17 -17.54 11.62
C HIS A 430 -12.40 -16.49 10.52
N ARG A 431 -12.06 -16.81 9.25
CA ARG A 431 -12.40 -15.94 8.10
C ARG A 431 -13.90 -15.74 7.96
N GLN A 432 -14.71 -16.80 8.11
CA GLN A 432 -16.18 -16.70 8.10
C GLN A 432 -16.71 -15.82 9.25
N PHE A 433 -16.16 -15.98 10.46
CA PHE A 433 -16.49 -15.14 11.61
C PHE A 433 -16.19 -13.66 11.33
N LEU A 434 -15.03 -13.32 10.78
CA LEU A 434 -14.67 -11.93 10.45
C LEU A 434 -15.60 -11.34 9.39
N ALA A 435 -15.91 -12.08 8.35
CA ALA A 435 -16.87 -11.65 7.33
C ALA A 435 -18.26 -11.39 7.93
N ASP A 436 -18.75 -12.28 8.80
CA ASP A 436 -20.06 -12.13 9.45
C ASP A 436 -20.05 -10.98 10.49
N TRP A 437 -18.93 -10.79 11.20
CA TRP A 437 -18.74 -9.69 12.13
C TRP A 437 -18.83 -8.34 11.42
N TYR A 438 -17.98 -8.13 10.40
CA TYR A 438 -17.85 -6.82 9.77
C TYR A 438 -18.99 -6.45 8.84
N ARG A 439 -19.79 -7.42 8.37
CA ARG A 439 -21.06 -7.12 7.70
C ARG A 439 -22.26 -6.93 8.67
N GLY A 440 -22.03 -7.00 9.98
CA GLY A 440 -23.03 -6.72 10.99
C GLY A 440 -24.07 -7.79 11.21
N VAL A 441 -23.87 -9.03 10.73
CA VAL A 441 -24.84 -10.16 10.94
C VAL A 441 -24.45 -11.06 12.10
N TYR A 442 -23.21 -10.96 12.60
CA TYR A 442 -22.81 -11.68 13.79
C TYR A 442 -23.47 -11.06 15.03
N PRO A 443 -24.08 -11.86 15.92
CA PRO A 443 -24.66 -11.35 17.16
C PRO A 443 -23.61 -10.54 17.94
N MET A 444 -23.96 -9.35 18.41
CA MET A 444 -23.10 -8.40 19.12
C MET A 444 -22.16 -7.57 18.20
N SER A 445 -22.24 -7.67 16.89
CA SER A 445 -21.54 -6.77 15.99
C SER A 445 -22.38 -5.53 15.72
N ASP A 446 -21.74 -4.36 15.81
CA ASP A 446 -22.32 -3.06 15.44
C ASP A 446 -21.79 -2.57 14.09
N ALA A 447 -20.99 -3.39 13.41
CA ALA A 447 -20.40 -3.04 12.13
C ALA A 447 -21.44 -2.98 11.01
N ARG A 448 -21.18 -2.12 10.01
CA ARG A 448 -22.04 -1.92 8.84
C ARG A 448 -21.26 -2.01 7.53
N GLY A 449 -20.40 -3.01 7.42
CA GLY A 449 -19.70 -3.29 6.17
C GLY A 449 -20.60 -3.99 5.16
N LEU A 450 -20.19 -3.93 3.88
CA LEU A 450 -20.84 -4.59 2.77
C LEU A 450 -19.96 -5.75 2.27
N VAL A 451 -20.61 -6.79 1.71
CA VAL A 451 -19.89 -7.84 0.99
C VAL A 451 -19.57 -7.32 -0.40
N PHE A 452 -18.28 -7.38 -0.75
CA PHE A 452 -17.82 -7.09 -2.12
C PHE A 452 -17.58 -8.42 -2.80
N GLN A 453 -17.45 -9.24 -3.23
CA GLN A 453 -17.25 -10.56 -3.83
C GLN A 453 -17.59 -11.72 -2.88
N TYR A 454 -18.29 -12.67 -3.40
CA TYR A 454 -18.55 -13.95 -2.77
C TYR A 454 -18.11 -15.09 -3.69
N ASN A 455 -17.12 -15.87 -3.26
CA ASN A 455 -16.73 -17.07 -4.00
C ASN A 455 -17.57 -18.27 -3.52
N PRO A 456 -18.47 -18.83 -4.35
CA PRO A 456 -19.36 -19.92 -3.93
C PRO A 456 -18.61 -21.25 -3.69
N VAL A 457 -17.41 -21.42 -4.22
CA VAL A 457 -16.59 -22.62 -4.06
C VAL A 457 -15.85 -22.62 -2.74
N THR A 458 -15.12 -21.54 -2.45
CA THR A 458 -14.35 -21.38 -1.20
C THR A 458 -15.20 -20.80 -0.07
N GLN A 459 -16.36 -20.23 -0.38
CA GLN A 459 -17.24 -19.47 0.50
C GLN A 459 -16.55 -18.23 1.10
N ASP A 460 -15.47 -17.78 0.48
CA ASP A 460 -14.78 -16.55 0.88
C ASP A 460 -15.65 -15.33 0.59
N ARG A 461 -15.66 -14.39 1.53
CA ARG A 461 -16.41 -13.14 1.47
C ARG A 461 -15.51 -12.00 1.88
N ARG A 462 -15.28 -11.11 0.96
CA ARG A 462 -14.49 -9.89 1.19
C ARG A 462 -15.42 -8.76 1.64
N ILE A 463 -14.95 -7.94 2.56
CA ILE A 463 -15.76 -6.90 3.18
C ILE A 463 -15.19 -5.53 2.82
N THR A 464 -16.09 -4.59 2.57
CA THR A 464 -15.75 -3.18 2.34
C THR A 464 -16.54 -2.26 3.26
N GLY A 465 -16.05 -1.05 3.49
CA GLY A 465 -16.68 -0.01 4.28
C GLY A 465 -15.69 1.01 4.82
N THR A 466 -16.20 2.14 5.33
CA THR A 466 -15.37 3.13 6.04
C THR A 466 -14.96 2.59 7.41
N ALA A 467 -13.86 3.09 7.96
CA ALA A 467 -13.40 2.67 9.29
C ALA A 467 -14.46 2.95 10.38
N ALA A 468 -15.16 4.07 10.28
CA ALA A 468 -16.22 4.43 11.21
C ALA A 468 -17.40 3.43 11.18
N SER A 469 -17.85 3.02 9.99
CA SER A 469 -18.93 2.03 9.82
C SER A 469 -18.48 0.63 10.23
N LEU A 470 -17.23 0.22 9.93
CA LEU A 470 -16.69 -1.08 10.31
C LEU A 470 -16.47 -1.23 11.83
N ILE A 471 -16.10 -0.16 12.53
CA ILE A 471 -15.91 -0.17 14.00
C ILE A 471 -17.25 -0.02 14.75
N GLY A 472 -18.33 0.39 14.06
CA GLY A 472 -19.64 0.58 14.66
C GLY A 472 -19.87 1.97 15.27
N ILE A 473 -19.08 2.98 14.87
CA ILE A 473 -19.29 4.38 15.30
C ILE A 473 -20.64 4.89 14.79
N GLU A 474 -21.01 4.56 13.54
CA GLU A 474 -22.29 4.94 12.94
C GLU A 474 -23.48 4.50 13.81
N ALA A 475 -23.51 3.22 14.21
CA ALA A 475 -24.57 2.70 15.09
C ALA A 475 -24.59 3.36 16.46
N ALA A 476 -23.42 3.66 17.04
CA ALA A 476 -23.30 4.31 18.34
C ALA A 476 -23.73 5.79 18.29
N VAL A 477 -23.44 6.50 17.20
CA VAL A 477 -23.89 7.88 16.97
C VAL A 477 -25.41 7.93 16.90
N GLU A 478 -26.02 7.10 16.04
CA GLU A 478 -27.49 7.02 15.91
C GLU A 478 -28.17 6.75 17.26
N ALA A 479 -27.61 5.86 18.07
CA ALA A 479 -28.13 5.54 19.38
C ALA A 479 -28.05 6.72 20.36
N VAL A 480 -26.97 7.52 20.30
CA VAL A 480 -26.82 8.74 21.12
C VAL A 480 -27.74 9.87 20.62
N GLU A 481 -27.90 10.02 19.31
CA GLU A 481 -28.83 11.00 18.71
C GLU A 481 -30.30 10.66 19.03
N GLY A 482 -30.61 9.38 19.23
CA GLY A 482 -31.91 8.90 19.66
C GLY A 482 -32.24 9.16 21.13
N ILE A 483 -31.35 9.79 21.93
CA ILE A 483 -31.61 10.13 23.32
C ILE A 483 -32.67 11.24 23.37
N GLY A 484 -33.80 10.96 24.01
CA GLY A 484 -34.92 11.91 24.24
C GLY A 484 -35.13 12.21 25.70
N ASP A 485 -36.07 13.11 26.01
CA ASP A 485 -36.40 13.56 27.36
C ASP A 485 -36.82 12.40 28.32
N ASP A 486 -37.38 11.32 27.75
CA ASP A 486 -37.82 10.13 28.48
C ASP A 486 -36.70 9.07 28.68
N THR A 487 -35.49 9.31 28.12
CA THR A 487 -34.38 8.35 28.23
C THR A 487 -33.85 8.34 29.66
N PRO A 488 -33.84 7.20 30.36
CA PRO A 488 -33.29 7.13 31.71
C PRO A 488 -31.78 7.50 31.71
N ARG A 489 -31.34 8.26 32.72
CA ARG A 489 -29.96 8.74 32.82
C ARG A 489 -28.93 7.62 32.74
N TRP A 490 -29.18 6.45 33.32
CA TRP A 490 -28.26 5.32 33.24
C TRP A 490 -28.11 4.80 31.79
N ARG A 491 -29.19 4.87 31.00
CA ARG A 491 -29.16 4.47 29.61
C ARG A 491 -28.42 5.50 28.74
N GLU A 492 -28.61 6.78 29.04
CA GLU A 492 -27.82 7.84 28.41
C GLU A 492 -26.32 7.67 28.66
N GLU A 493 -25.94 7.42 29.93
CA GLU A 493 -24.55 7.17 30.33
C GLU A 493 -23.99 5.93 29.63
N GLU A 494 -24.76 4.87 29.53
CA GLU A 494 -24.38 3.63 28.78
C GLU A 494 -24.13 3.91 27.31
N LEU A 495 -25.03 4.61 26.60
CA LEU A 495 -24.90 4.93 25.18
C LEU A 495 -23.71 5.85 24.90
N ARG A 496 -23.49 6.86 25.73
CA ARG A 496 -22.32 7.74 25.61
C ARG A 496 -21.02 7.01 25.88
N THR A 497 -21.00 6.08 26.83
CA THR A 497 -19.84 5.22 27.10
C THR A 497 -19.57 4.30 25.91
N TRP A 498 -20.61 3.73 25.31
CA TRP A 498 -20.47 2.90 24.12
C TRP A 498 -19.87 3.67 22.94
N LEU A 499 -20.38 4.89 22.64
CA LEU A 499 -19.80 5.76 21.62
C LEU A 499 -18.32 6.08 21.91
N ALA A 500 -18.00 6.42 23.18
CA ALA A 500 -16.63 6.71 23.57
C ALA A 500 -15.71 5.50 23.33
N GLN A 501 -16.14 4.28 23.64
CA GLN A 501 -15.38 3.06 23.40
C GLN A 501 -15.18 2.78 21.90
N ARG A 502 -16.16 3.10 21.02
CA ARG A 502 -15.98 2.96 19.57
C ARG A 502 -14.94 3.95 19.04
N LEU A 503 -14.95 5.18 19.55
CA LEU A 503 -13.92 6.18 19.19
C LEU A 503 -12.53 5.78 19.70
N ASP A 504 -12.44 5.24 20.93
CA ASP A 504 -11.18 4.69 21.46
C ASP A 504 -10.68 3.50 20.62
N ALA A 505 -11.57 2.62 20.13
CA ALA A 505 -11.22 1.51 19.26
C ALA A 505 -10.68 2.00 17.91
N LEU A 506 -11.25 3.07 17.33
CA LEU A 506 -10.74 3.69 16.11
C LEU A 506 -9.35 4.29 16.32
N ARG A 507 -9.17 5.05 17.42
CA ARG A 507 -7.88 5.59 17.82
C ARG A 507 -6.84 4.47 18.03
N LEU A 508 -7.22 3.38 18.71
CA LEU A 508 -6.38 2.21 18.94
C LEU A 508 -5.89 1.59 17.62
N ALA A 509 -6.81 1.37 16.67
CA ALA A 509 -6.46 0.82 15.35
C ALA A 509 -5.39 1.67 14.64
N HIS A 510 -5.59 2.99 14.62
CA HIS A 510 -4.60 3.92 14.06
C HIS A 510 -3.31 3.97 14.88
N ALA A 511 -3.38 3.95 16.22
CA ALA A 511 -2.19 3.95 17.06
C ALA A 511 -1.31 2.71 16.82
N ILE A 512 -1.90 1.55 16.51
CA ILE A 512 -1.14 0.35 16.16
C ILE A 512 -0.37 0.58 14.85
N ILE A 513 -1.02 1.05 13.78
CA ILE A 513 -0.35 1.24 12.48
C ILE A 513 0.66 2.39 12.50
N TYR A 514 0.43 3.45 13.28
CA TYR A 514 1.37 4.55 13.47
C TYR A 514 2.58 4.15 14.34
N GLY A 515 2.37 3.27 15.31
CA GLY A 515 3.41 2.77 16.23
C GLY A 515 4.18 1.56 15.68
N TRP A 516 3.74 0.96 14.58
CA TRP A 516 4.39 -0.23 14.02
C TRP A 516 5.75 0.07 13.37
N GLY A 517 5.90 1.23 12.77
CA GLY A 517 7.00 1.59 11.85
C GLY A 517 6.56 1.47 10.40
N GLY A 518 7.35 2.04 9.49
CA GLY A 518 6.90 2.21 8.10
C GLY A 518 6.18 3.55 7.91
N VAL A 519 5.47 3.72 6.81
CA VAL A 519 4.67 4.92 6.50
C VAL A 519 3.20 4.61 6.77
N PRO A 520 2.59 5.14 7.84
CA PRO A 520 1.16 4.99 8.07
C PRO A 520 0.39 5.82 7.05
N VAL A 521 -0.64 5.23 6.44
CA VAL A 521 -1.48 5.88 5.43
C VAL A 521 -2.92 5.93 5.90
N LEU A 522 -3.48 7.13 5.92
CA LEU A 522 -4.91 7.38 6.15
C LEU A 522 -5.66 7.28 4.83
N TRP A 523 -6.85 6.71 4.88
CA TRP A 523 -7.79 6.79 3.77
C TRP A 523 -8.73 7.98 3.97
N SER A 524 -8.99 8.74 2.89
CA SER A 524 -9.84 9.94 2.89
C SER A 524 -11.20 9.69 3.55
N GLY A 525 -11.54 10.55 4.52
CA GLY A 525 -12.76 10.50 5.30
C GLY A 525 -12.62 9.78 6.65
N ASP A 526 -11.60 8.91 6.84
CA ASP A 526 -11.40 8.25 8.14
C ASP A 526 -11.01 9.26 9.23
N GLU A 527 -10.30 10.33 8.86
CA GLU A 527 -9.86 11.38 9.78
C GLU A 527 -11.00 12.25 10.31
N VAL A 528 -12.15 12.20 9.67
CA VAL A 528 -13.37 12.89 10.11
C VAL A 528 -14.48 11.93 10.55
N ALA A 529 -14.13 10.65 10.71
CA ALA A 529 -15.05 9.55 11.03
C ALA A 529 -16.24 9.46 10.07
N GLN A 530 -16.01 9.70 8.79
CA GLN A 530 -17.05 9.63 7.78
C GLN A 530 -17.56 8.20 7.62
N VAL A 531 -18.88 8.04 7.60
CA VAL A 531 -19.55 6.73 7.46
C VAL A 531 -19.68 6.33 5.99
N ASN A 532 -20.11 5.10 5.73
CA ASN A 532 -20.38 4.61 4.38
C ASN A 532 -21.30 5.54 3.60
N ASP A 533 -21.03 5.67 2.29
CA ASP A 533 -21.97 6.35 1.39
C ASP A 533 -23.22 5.48 1.20
N PRO A 534 -24.41 5.92 1.66
CA PRO A 534 -25.62 5.13 1.49
C PRO A 534 -26.14 5.11 0.05
N ASN A 535 -25.63 6.01 -0.81
CA ASN A 535 -26.06 6.15 -2.20
C ASN A 535 -24.98 5.71 -3.20
N TRP A 536 -24.03 4.92 -2.76
CA TRP A 536 -22.86 4.50 -3.54
C TRP A 536 -23.21 3.86 -4.90
N ASP A 537 -24.36 3.18 -5.01
CA ASP A 537 -24.85 2.47 -6.18
C ASP A 537 -25.68 3.33 -7.15
N THR A 538 -25.83 4.63 -6.87
CA THR A 538 -26.63 5.54 -7.71
C THR A 538 -25.81 6.23 -8.80
N GLU A 539 -24.50 6.24 -8.69
CA GLU A 539 -23.61 6.80 -9.70
C GLU A 539 -23.38 5.81 -10.85
N PRO A 540 -23.45 6.24 -12.12
CA PRO A 540 -23.24 5.36 -13.26
C PRO A 540 -21.88 4.65 -13.22
N GLY A 541 -21.87 3.32 -13.29
CA GLY A 541 -20.68 2.47 -13.24
C GLY A 541 -20.30 2.02 -11.84
N HIS A 542 -21.05 2.39 -10.80
CA HIS A 542 -20.81 1.94 -9.42
C HIS A 542 -21.75 0.81 -8.99
N GLU A 543 -22.83 0.56 -9.73
CA GLU A 543 -23.98 -0.26 -9.31
C GLU A 543 -23.61 -1.71 -8.91
N ALA A 544 -22.52 -2.24 -9.48
CA ALA A 544 -22.04 -3.60 -9.21
C ALA A 544 -20.85 -3.66 -8.23
N ASP A 545 -20.29 -2.52 -7.82
CA ASP A 545 -19.06 -2.44 -7.01
C ASP A 545 -19.32 -1.78 -5.65
N SER A 546 -19.67 -2.60 -4.66
CA SER A 546 -19.93 -2.13 -3.29
C SER A 546 -18.74 -1.48 -2.58
N ARG A 547 -17.52 -1.52 -3.15
CA ARG A 547 -16.35 -0.80 -2.61
C ARG A 547 -16.59 0.71 -2.58
N TRP A 548 -17.46 1.21 -3.49
CA TRP A 548 -17.81 2.63 -3.53
C TRP A 548 -18.49 3.13 -2.26
N ALA A 549 -19.17 2.27 -1.51
CA ALA A 549 -19.71 2.62 -0.19
C ALA A 549 -18.60 3.08 0.79
N GLY A 550 -17.42 2.48 0.71
CA GLY A 550 -16.24 2.85 1.49
C GLY A 550 -15.42 4.02 0.90
N ARG A 551 -15.88 4.63 -0.21
CA ARG A 551 -15.20 5.73 -0.92
C ARG A 551 -16.09 6.98 -1.00
N PRO A 552 -16.67 7.47 0.12
CA PRO A 552 -17.57 8.61 0.09
C PRO A 552 -16.85 9.88 -0.39
N VAL A 553 -17.59 10.82 -0.97
CA VAL A 553 -17.09 12.18 -1.18
C VAL A 553 -16.82 12.81 0.18
N LEU A 554 -15.63 13.40 0.37
CA LEU A 554 -15.26 14.01 1.64
C LEU A 554 -16.22 15.12 2.03
N SER A 555 -16.88 14.97 3.16
CA SER A 555 -17.92 15.89 3.63
C SER A 555 -17.34 17.20 4.15
N GLU A 556 -17.63 18.32 3.46
CA GLU A 556 -17.24 19.66 3.92
C GLU A 556 -17.84 19.99 5.30
N ALA A 557 -19.04 19.49 5.57
CA ALA A 557 -19.69 19.71 6.86
C ALA A 557 -18.94 19.03 8.02
N LEU A 558 -18.39 17.82 7.78
CA LEU A 558 -17.55 17.14 8.76
C LEU A 558 -16.19 17.85 8.86
N VAL A 559 -15.56 18.17 7.73
CA VAL A 559 -14.28 18.90 7.72
C VAL A 559 -14.37 20.21 8.51
N ALA A 560 -15.49 20.92 8.41
CA ALA A 560 -15.72 22.18 9.17
C ALA A 560 -15.77 21.94 10.69
N GLN A 561 -16.16 20.75 11.15
CA GLN A 561 -16.24 20.40 12.58
C GLN A 561 -14.92 19.89 13.18
N ARG A 562 -13.88 19.69 12.39
CA ARG A 562 -12.63 19.03 12.82
C ARG A 562 -11.93 19.68 14.04
N HIS A 563 -12.23 20.96 14.31
CA HIS A 563 -11.66 21.69 15.45
C HIS A 563 -12.60 21.77 16.66
N ASP A 564 -13.82 21.23 16.56
CA ASP A 564 -14.77 21.22 17.68
C ASP A 564 -14.58 19.90 18.48
N PRO A 565 -13.94 19.95 19.67
CA PRO A 565 -13.65 18.76 20.47
C PRO A 565 -14.91 18.10 21.04
N THR A 566 -16.07 18.73 20.93
CA THR A 566 -17.35 18.18 21.41
C THR A 566 -18.01 17.25 20.40
N THR A 567 -17.54 17.27 19.15
CA THR A 567 -18.03 16.43 18.06
C THR A 567 -17.21 15.15 17.91
N VAL A 568 -17.81 14.12 17.33
CA VAL A 568 -17.12 12.89 16.92
C VAL A 568 -15.95 13.21 15.99
N THR A 569 -16.21 14.03 14.99
CA THR A 569 -15.22 14.47 14.00
C THR A 569 -14.01 15.16 14.65
N GLY A 570 -14.27 16.16 15.51
CA GLY A 570 -13.19 16.91 16.14
C GLY A 570 -12.34 16.04 17.07
N ARG A 571 -12.94 15.06 17.75
CA ARG A 571 -12.20 14.10 18.56
C ARG A 571 -11.30 13.22 17.70
N VAL A 572 -11.84 12.58 16.63
CA VAL A 572 -11.05 11.68 15.76
C VAL A 572 -9.94 12.45 15.07
N PHE A 573 -10.23 13.63 14.53
CA PHE A 573 -9.22 14.47 13.89
C PHE A 573 -8.08 14.84 14.84
N SER A 574 -8.42 15.28 16.06
CA SER A 574 -7.43 15.63 17.10
C SER A 574 -6.57 14.43 17.51
N ASP A 575 -7.18 13.23 17.63
CA ASP A 575 -6.46 12.00 17.94
C ASP A 575 -5.42 11.67 16.86
N LEU A 576 -5.80 11.75 15.58
CA LEU A 576 -4.88 11.46 14.46
C LEU A 576 -3.76 12.50 14.32
N VAL A 577 -4.08 13.80 14.49
CA VAL A 577 -3.06 14.86 14.54
C VAL A 577 -2.07 14.61 15.69
N THR A 578 -2.57 14.18 16.84
CA THR A 578 -1.72 13.85 17.99
C THR A 578 -0.82 12.66 17.71
N LEU A 579 -1.35 11.58 17.15
CA LEU A 579 -0.57 10.40 16.73
C LEU A 579 0.56 10.79 15.77
N GLY A 580 0.23 11.59 14.75
CA GLY A 580 1.20 12.06 13.76
C GLY A 580 2.30 12.94 14.37
N ARG A 581 1.92 13.91 15.18
CA ARG A 581 2.85 14.83 15.85
C ARG A 581 3.79 14.10 16.82
N VAL A 582 3.27 13.20 17.62
CA VAL A 582 4.06 12.42 18.58
C VAL A 582 4.99 11.47 17.84
N ARG A 583 4.48 10.76 16.81
CA ARG A 583 5.27 9.87 15.97
C ARG A 583 6.48 10.60 15.36
N ALA A 584 6.28 11.78 14.80
CA ALA A 584 7.35 12.56 14.16
C ALA A 584 8.51 12.93 15.13
N SER A 585 8.25 12.96 16.45
CA SER A 585 9.25 13.24 17.47
C SER A 585 10.01 12.01 17.96
N LEU A 586 9.62 10.79 17.53
CA LEU A 586 10.14 9.53 18.05
C LEU A 586 11.07 8.85 17.05
N PRO A 587 12.39 8.94 17.20
CA PRO A 587 13.34 8.27 16.33
C PRO A 587 13.21 6.73 16.38
N GLN A 588 12.64 6.18 17.44
CA GLN A 588 12.33 4.77 17.58
C GLN A 588 11.32 4.28 16.53
N LEU A 589 10.52 5.18 15.95
CA LEU A 589 9.50 4.87 14.94
C LEU A 589 10.03 5.02 13.50
N ARG A 590 11.34 5.24 13.30
CA ARG A 590 11.96 5.08 11.98
C ARG A 590 11.65 3.69 11.42
N ALA A 591 11.43 3.61 10.12
CA ALA A 591 11.01 2.35 9.50
C ALA A 591 12.11 1.26 9.54
N ASP A 592 13.38 1.64 9.55
CA ASP A 592 14.53 0.73 9.68
C ASP A 592 14.74 0.14 11.09
N VAL A 593 13.98 0.60 12.08
CA VAL A 593 13.95 0.02 13.42
C VAL A 593 12.91 -1.10 13.45
N ARG A 594 13.35 -2.32 13.75
CA ARG A 594 12.49 -3.50 13.74
C ARG A 594 11.43 -3.46 14.85
N THR A 595 10.17 -3.78 14.50
CA THR A 595 9.12 -4.08 15.48
C THR A 595 9.19 -5.55 15.88
N VAL A 596 9.19 -5.81 17.18
CA VAL A 596 9.13 -7.15 17.78
C VAL A 596 7.83 -7.25 18.55
N VAL A 597 7.05 -8.30 18.30
CA VAL A 597 5.85 -8.61 19.09
C VAL A 597 6.28 -9.39 20.33
N ALA A 598 5.91 -8.89 21.51
CA ALA A 598 6.18 -9.56 22.77
C ALA A 598 5.36 -10.85 22.93
N PRO A 599 5.82 -11.84 23.71
CA PRO A 599 4.97 -12.94 24.11
C PRO A 599 3.69 -12.45 24.79
N VAL A 600 2.58 -13.12 24.47
CA VAL A 600 1.24 -12.74 24.99
C VAL A 600 1.13 -13.15 26.46
N ASP A 601 0.93 -12.18 27.34
CA ASP A 601 0.68 -12.36 28.78
C ASP A 601 -0.83 -12.33 29.10
N ASP A 602 -1.58 -11.48 28.38
CA ASP A 602 -3.04 -11.36 28.43
C ASP A 602 -3.58 -11.43 26.99
N ASP A 603 -4.55 -12.30 26.75
CA ASP A 603 -5.12 -12.53 25.41
C ASP A 603 -5.77 -11.28 24.79
N GLY A 604 -6.09 -10.27 25.58
CA GLY A 604 -6.66 -8.99 25.13
C GLY A 604 -5.64 -7.87 24.93
N VAL A 605 -4.35 -8.09 25.20
CA VAL A 605 -3.33 -7.02 25.14
C VAL A 605 -2.18 -7.40 24.23
N LEU A 606 -2.04 -6.63 23.13
CA LEU A 606 -0.86 -6.70 22.27
C LEU A 606 0.23 -5.80 22.84
N VAL A 607 1.45 -6.32 22.96
CA VAL A 607 2.64 -5.55 23.32
C VAL A 607 3.66 -5.63 22.19
N THR A 608 4.12 -4.47 21.73
CA THR A 608 5.19 -4.36 20.71
C THR A 608 6.39 -3.66 21.31
N PHE A 609 7.57 -4.04 20.83
CA PHE A 609 8.84 -3.51 21.29
C PHE A 609 9.71 -3.09 20.11
N ARG A 610 10.37 -1.93 20.23
CA ARG A 610 11.34 -1.43 19.26
C ARG A 610 12.57 -0.94 20.00
N ASP A 611 13.72 -1.55 19.70
CA ASP A 611 14.98 -1.19 20.31
C ASP A 611 15.71 -0.13 19.47
N HIS A 612 16.09 0.96 20.11
CA HIS A 612 16.77 2.07 19.45
C HIS A 612 17.86 2.64 20.37
N PRO A 613 19.02 3.14 19.84
CA PRO A 613 20.10 3.71 20.66
C PRO A 613 19.68 4.89 21.56
N ARG A 614 18.59 5.59 21.23
CA ARG A 614 18.02 6.67 22.06
C ARG A 614 16.94 6.20 23.04
N GLY A 615 16.95 4.91 23.40
CA GLY A 615 15.96 4.31 24.29
C GLY A 615 14.88 3.53 23.57
N SER A 616 14.28 2.59 24.30
CA SER A 616 13.26 1.69 23.77
C SER A 616 11.90 2.38 23.62
N PHE A 617 11.14 1.92 22.63
CA PHE A 617 9.72 2.22 22.50
C PHE A 617 8.93 0.93 22.75
N VAL A 618 7.87 1.02 23.55
CA VAL A 618 6.92 -0.08 23.81
C VAL A 618 5.50 0.41 23.54
N GLY A 619 4.85 -0.22 22.57
CA GLY A 619 3.41 -0.07 22.34
C GLY A 619 2.64 -1.08 23.19
N VAL A 620 1.64 -0.63 23.93
CA VAL A 620 0.70 -1.48 24.70
C VAL A 620 -0.71 -1.19 24.22
N TYR A 621 -1.40 -2.21 23.72
CA TYR A 621 -2.68 -2.07 23.04
C TYR A 621 -3.71 -3.03 23.60
N ASN A 622 -4.70 -2.54 24.34
CA ASN A 622 -5.83 -3.34 24.81
C ASN A 622 -6.94 -3.35 23.77
N VAL A 623 -7.15 -4.48 23.10
CA VAL A 623 -8.14 -4.63 22.01
C VAL A 623 -9.56 -4.99 22.51
N THR A 624 -9.80 -4.84 23.82
CA THR A 624 -11.05 -5.26 24.45
C THR A 624 -11.80 -4.09 25.12
N PRO A 625 -13.11 -4.19 25.33
CA PRO A 625 -13.89 -3.21 26.10
C PRO A 625 -13.70 -3.31 27.62
N ASP A 626 -12.86 -4.23 28.08
CA ASP A 626 -12.65 -4.52 29.49
C ASP A 626 -11.27 -4.06 29.96
N TRP A 627 -11.14 -3.79 31.27
CA TRP A 627 -9.84 -3.62 31.89
C TRP A 627 -9.02 -4.91 31.76
N ARG A 628 -7.78 -4.76 31.34
CA ARG A 628 -6.79 -5.83 31.21
C ARG A 628 -5.55 -5.52 32.02
N SER A 629 -4.51 -6.33 31.92
CA SER A 629 -3.26 -6.05 32.62
C SER A 629 -2.05 -6.58 31.88
N VAL A 630 -0.90 -5.96 32.14
CA VAL A 630 0.41 -6.42 31.69
C VAL A 630 1.30 -6.63 32.93
N PRO A 631 2.09 -7.72 33.01
CA PRO A 631 3.06 -7.90 34.09
C PRO A 631 4.06 -6.74 34.15
N ALA A 632 4.29 -6.19 35.34
CA ALA A 632 5.28 -5.13 35.54
C ALA A 632 6.70 -5.59 35.14
N SER A 633 7.03 -6.87 35.34
CA SER A 633 8.27 -7.48 34.89
C SER A 633 8.45 -7.42 33.36
N ARG A 634 7.36 -7.53 32.58
CA ARG A 634 7.39 -7.39 31.14
C ARG A 634 7.87 -5.98 30.73
N LEU A 635 7.27 -4.93 31.30
CA LEU A 635 7.64 -3.54 31.03
C LEU A 635 9.05 -3.22 31.58
N ALA A 636 9.41 -3.77 32.74
CA ALA A 636 10.76 -3.65 33.30
C ALA A 636 11.81 -4.31 32.40
N GLY A 637 11.50 -5.49 31.83
CA GLY A 637 12.38 -6.21 30.90
C GLY A 637 12.68 -5.41 29.62
N TYR A 638 11.77 -4.53 29.20
CA TYR A 638 11.98 -3.61 28.09
C TYR A 638 12.49 -2.22 28.51
N GLY A 639 12.76 -2.02 29.81
CA GLY A 639 13.28 -0.76 30.34
C GLY A 639 12.29 0.38 30.42
N VAL A 640 10.97 0.11 30.30
CA VAL A 640 9.91 1.14 30.25
C VAL A 640 8.96 1.12 31.44
N LEU A 641 9.21 0.33 32.47
CA LEU A 641 8.41 0.40 33.70
C LEU A 641 8.56 1.79 34.36
N GLY A 642 7.44 2.47 34.57
CA GLY A 642 7.42 3.86 35.04
C GLY A 642 7.79 4.90 33.98
N ALA A 643 7.83 4.49 32.71
CA ALA A 643 8.00 5.42 31.58
C ALA A 643 6.71 6.20 31.31
N VAL A 644 6.86 7.33 30.60
CA VAL A 644 5.74 8.18 30.20
C VAL A 644 5.05 7.54 28.98
N ASP A 645 3.71 7.50 28.99
CA ASP A 645 2.92 7.39 27.78
C ASP A 645 2.95 8.73 27.05
N VAL A 646 3.69 8.80 25.96
CA VAL A 646 3.90 10.05 25.20
C VAL A 646 2.66 10.51 24.41
N LEU A 647 1.60 9.69 24.33
CA LEU A 647 0.33 10.09 23.73
C LEU A 647 -0.51 10.93 24.69
N THR A 648 -0.42 10.67 25.98
CA THR A 648 -1.23 11.32 27.02
C THR A 648 -0.41 12.17 27.99
N ASP A 649 0.92 12.12 27.89
CA ASP A 649 1.87 12.72 28.84
C ASP A 649 1.66 12.25 30.30
N THR A 650 1.28 10.98 30.45
CA THR A 650 1.02 10.37 31.76
C THR A 650 1.90 9.15 31.99
N VAL A 651 2.13 8.82 33.26
CA VAL A 651 2.79 7.57 33.64
C VAL A 651 1.72 6.58 34.06
N PRO A 652 1.56 5.44 33.37
CA PRO A 652 0.60 4.42 33.80
C PRO A 652 0.86 3.96 35.25
N GLU A 653 -0.18 3.98 36.07
CA GLU A 653 -0.09 3.51 37.45
C GLU A 653 0.12 2.00 37.48
N TRP A 654 0.99 1.54 38.37
CA TRP A 654 1.20 0.13 38.62
C TRP A 654 1.09 -0.18 40.09
N SER A 655 0.47 -1.30 40.45
CA SER A 655 0.23 -1.69 41.81
C SER A 655 1.08 -2.89 42.21
N THR A 656 1.78 -2.77 43.31
CA THR A 656 2.49 -3.89 43.95
C THR A 656 1.61 -4.67 44.95
N THR A 657 0.36 -4.28 45.11
CA THR A 657 -0.50 -4.69 46.25
C THR A 657 -1.60 -5.69 45.90
N LEU A 658 -1.45 -6.50 44.88
CA LEU A 658 -2.23 -7.74 44.80
C LEU A 658 -1.48 -8.81 45.60
N GLU A 659 -1.89 -8.99 46.87
CA GLU A 659 -1.37 -10.02 47.78
C GLU A 659 -1.44 -11.40 47.08
N GLY A 660 -0.28 -11.99 46.78
CA GLY A 660 -0.17 -13.32 46.22
C GLY A 660 0.40 -13.42 44.81
N ALA A 661 0.57 -12.33 44.06
CA ALA A 661 1.27 -12.34 42.77
C ALA A 661 2.71 -11.85 42.99
N GLY A 662 3.68 -12.71 42.79
CA GLY A 662 5.13 -12.37 42.87
C GLY A 662 5.57 -11.36 41.80
N ASP A 663 4.66 -10.90 40.97
CA ASP A 663 4.87 -9.94 39.88
C ASP A 663 3.73 -8.90 39.89
N GLY A 664 4.07 -7.62 40.04
CA GLY A 664 3.08 -6.54 40.02
C GLY A 664 2.40 -6.49 38.64
N LEU A 665 1.13 -6.07 38.60
CA LEU A 665 0.36 -5.89 37.39
C LEU A 665 0.17 -4.39 37.10
N VAL A 666 0.25 -4.02 35.84
CA VAL A 666 -0.09 -2.69 35.32
C VAL A 666 -1.45 -2.79 34.63
N PRO A 667 -2.50 -2.16 35.21
CA PRO A 667 -3.84 -2.21 34.66
C PRO A 667 -3.92 -1.37 33.38
N VAL A 668 -4.49 -1.95 32.31
CA VAL A 668 -4.63 -1.33 30.98
C VAL A 668 -6.10 -1.05 30.72
N PRO A 669 -6.52 0.21 30.57
CA PRO A 669 -7.92 0.57 30.34
C PRO A 669 -8.50 -0.04 29.05
N PRO A 670 -9.85 -0.11 28.94
CA PRO A 670 -10.53 -0.51 27.71
C PRO A 670 -10.05 0.30 26.50
N TYR A 671 -9.73 -0.40 25.40
CA TYR A 671 -9.24 0.19 24.15
C TYR A 671 -8.07 1.19 24.31
N ALA A 672 -7.28 1.06 25.38
CA ALA A 672 -6.11 1.90 25.58
C ALA A 672 -5.02 1.59 24.54
N ALA A 673 -4.41 2.66 24.06
CA ALA A 673 -3.17 2.60 23.30
C ALA A 673 -2.13 3.45 24.05
N TRP A 674 -1.06 2.85 24.54
CA TRP A 674 0.05 3.53 25.16
C TRP A 674 1.30 3.43 24.30
N TRP A 675 2.02 4.53 24.20
CA TRP A 675 3.37 4.60 23.63
C TRP A 675 4.36 4.97 24.72
N LEU A 676 4.94 3.94 25.33
CA LEU A 676 5.85 4.10 26.46
C LEU A 676 7.27 4.32 25.96
N VAL A 677 7.83 5.46 26.31
CA VAL A 677 9.22 5.82 26.00
C VAL A 677 9.91 6.30 27.27
N ARG A 678 11.07 5.73 27.54
CA ARG A 678 11.90 6.24 28.63
C ARG A 678 12.77 7.36 28.11
N ALA A 679 12.65 8.54 28.72
CA ALA A 679 13.58 9.62 28.45
C ALA A 679 15.03 9.14 28.79
N THR A 680 15.91 9.22 27.83
CA THR A 680 17.36 9.10 28.11
C THR A 680 17.81 10.42 28.69
N ASP A 681 18.44 10.39 29.87
CA ASP A 681 19.08 11.56 30.50
C ASP A 681 20.10 12.22 29.59
#